data_dbbecaa9b49911d614b419f0a56f3b6a
#
_entry.id   dbbecaa9b49911d614b419f0a56f3b6a
#
_cell.length_a   1.000
_cell.length_b   1.000
_cell.length_c   1.000
_cell.angle_alpha   90.00
_cell.angle_beta   90.00
_cell.angle_gamma   90.00
#
_symmetry.space_group_name_H-M   'P 1'
#
loop_
_entity.id
_entity.type
_entity.pdbx_description
1 polymer ?
#
loop_
_entity_poly.entity_id
_entity_poly.type
_entity_poly.pdbx_seq_one_letter_code
_entity_poly.pdbx_strand_id
1 'polypeptide(L)'
;MKYKYIFYLCCIFLSGCNKAPVKKSEILWDTYGVPHIFADNYEDMFYAYGWAQMRNHGNLLLQLYAQARGQGAEYFGEKHLQSDQWVHTHNVVERSREWLEKQDSDIRKMLEAFTDGINAYAKAHPDEIDNVHQLILPARPEDCLAHFQRVILFHFVTNPRDVNFDPSVMIKDRGSNTWAVGPSRSTSGNAMLIVNPHLPWFDMFTWFEAHTISGDLNAYGAGLVGMPFLGIAFNDNLGWSHTNNVHDGQDLYELSLKDGGYKWGDGVLNFEKRSVKIKVKDDEDNIHSKEFVIRESVHGPVVSEKDGKAYALRVVGLNQPHIFRQYFDMSRAQNLEAFQDAVRQLQNPYFTIMYADKDGHIMHVFGGRTPIRPKGDWNWLGVVPGDSPDTQWDKTHPYDELPKSIDPESGWLQNANDPPWTTTFPNAISRHDYPGYMSQNFMHFRAQRSARMAFEDESITFQEILDYKMDTRMELADRIINDLLKLTANANDEIIIETRRVLSNWDRQTNSDSKGAVLFKAWIDTVQFYVNKDELFRLGWKEEQAMDTPVGLNPTMDYLGSLKSAAEAVLKVYGRLDIPWGDVYRLIRDDVDLPSNGGPGDPYGLFRVTNYVPIGDDRFMAIGGDSYQAIIEFGDKPKAMSLVTYGNASQKGSKHRTDQLKFYSEKKLRPVWRDKEEINQHLELREMLSRK
;
A
#
# COMPACT_ATOMS: atom_id res chain seq x y z
N MET A 1 32.34 -93.32 14.70
CA MET A 1 32.26 -92.09 15.49
C MET A 1 32.25 -90.89 14.58
N LYS A 2 31.12 -90.28 14.40
CA LYS A 2 30.96 -89.08 13.49
C LYS A 2 30.59 -87.92 14.41
N TYR A 3 31.44 -86.91 14.48
CA TYR A 3 31.16 -85.65 15.15
C TYR A 3 30.48 -84.68 14.12
N LYS A 4 29.27 -84.19 14.50
CA LYS A 4 28.59 -83.09 13.81
C LYS A 4 28.97 -81.77 14.50
N TYR A 5 29.58 -80.82 13.81
CA TYR A 5 29.75 -79.43 14.23
C TYR A 5 28.49 -78.62 13.80
N ILE A 6 27.84 -78.03 14.80
CA ILE A 6 26.74 -77.06 14.60
C ILE A 6 27.37 -75.67 14.58
N PHE A 7 27.29 -74.96 13.49
CA PHE A 7 27.67 -73.54 13.37
C PHE A 7 26.45 -72.69 13.76
N TYR A 8 26.57 -71.92 14.87
CA TYR A 8 25.65 -70.86 15.20
C TYR A 8 26.01 -69.60 14.42
N LEU A 9 25.15 -69.18 13.53
CA LEU A 9 25.24 -67.89 12.80
C LEU A 9 24.61 -66.81 13.66
N CYS A 10 25.44 -65.96 14.32
CA CYS A 10 24.96 -64.75 15.03
C CYS A 10 24.62 -63.68 13.96
N CYS A 11 23.34 -63.51 13.68
CA CYS A 11 22.86 -62.32 12.94
C CYS A 11 22.92 -61.10 13.85
N ILE A 12 23.95 -60.25 13.67
CA ILE A 12 24.00 -58.92 14.29
C ILE A 12 23.04 -58.04 13.48
N PHE A 13 21.87 -57.74 14.05
CA PHE A 13 21.00 -56.67 13.54
C PHE A 13 21.66 -55.33 13.85
N LEU A 14 22.35 -54.75 12.90
CA LEU A 14 22.68 -53.34 12.88
C LEU A 14 21.40 -52.54 12.68
N SER A 15 20.79 -52.12 13.78
CA SER A 15 19.74 -51.09 13.77
C SER A 15 20.39 -49.78 13.29
N GLY A 16 20.42 -49.58 12.01
CA GLY A 16 20.72 -48.29 11.42
C GLY A 16 19.63 -47.31 11.84
N CYS A 17 19.98 -46.39 12.74
CA CYS A 17 19.16 -45.23 13.01
C CYS A 17 19.08 -44.43 11.67
N ASN A 18 18.06 -44.68 10.88
CA ASN A 18 17.70 -43.79 9.77
C ASN A 18 17.24 -42.47 10.41
N LYS A 19 18.19 -41.56 10.68
CA LYS A 19 17.81 -40.15 10.86
C LYS A 19 17.04 -39.76 9.63
N ALA A 20 15.78 -39.36 9.79
CA ALA A 20 15.00 -38.76 8.73
C ALA A 20 15.86 -37.67 8.06
N PRO A 21 15.87 -37.56 6.72
CA PRO A 21 16.66 -36.53 6.06
C PRO A 21 16.29 -35.18 6.66
N VAL A 22 17.29 -34.44 7.11
CA VAL A 22 17.12 -33.10 7.65
C VAL A 22 16.59 -32.26 6.48
N LYS A 23 15.30 -31.86 6.58
CA LYS A 23 14.69 -30.96 5.61
C LYS A 23 15.45 -29.64 5.65
N LYS A 24 15.82 -29.12 4.49
CA LYS A 24 16.66 -27.93 4.36
C LYS A 24 15.97 -26.93 3.44
N SER A 25 15.98 -25.67 3.84
CA SER A 25 15.67 -24.56 2.96
C SER A 25 16.97 -23.91 2.51
N GLU A 26 17.03 -23.51 1.24
CA GLU A 26 18.11 -22.72 0.67
C GLU A 26 17.62 -21.32 0.41
N ILE A 27 18.33 -20.30 0.90
CA ILE A 27 18.12 -18.91 0.53
C ILE A 27 19.29 -18.46 -0.31
N LEU A 28 18.99 -18.02 -1.53
CA LEU A 28 19.95 -17.35 -2.42
C LEU A 28 19.63 -15.85 -2.39
N TRP A 29 20.52 -15.06 -1.84
CA TRP A 29 20.41 -13.60 -1.82
C TRP A 29 21.05 -13.03 -3.08
N ASP A 30 20.30 -12.26 -3.84
CA ASP A 30 20.85 -11.57 -4.99
C ASP A 30 21.56 -10.26 -4.63
N THR A 31 22.17 -9.62 -5.61
CA THR A 31 22.95 -8.38 -5.44
C THR A 31 22.12 -7.16 -5.04
N TYR A 32 20.79 -7.27 -5.02
CA TYR A 32 19.85 -6.25 -4.52
C TYR A 32 19.24 -6.62 -3.17
N GLY A 33 19.74 -7.68 -2.52
CA GLY A 33 19.25 -8.15 -1.23
C GLY A 33 17.86 -8.78 -1.28
N VAL A 34 17.45 -9.30 -2.44
CA VAL A 34 16.22 -10.08 -2.57
C VAL A 34 16.51 -11.54 -2.25
N PRO A 35 15.80 -12.15 -1.30
CA PRO A 35 15.93 -13.58 -1.00
C PRO A 35 15.10 -14.40 -2.00
N HIS A 36 15.77 -15.37 -2.64
CA HIS A 36 15.14 -16.45 -3.40
C HIS A 36 15.14 -17.71 -2.53
N ILE A 37 13.96 -18.09 -2.04
CA ILE A 37 13.78 -19.15 -1.04
C ILE A 37 13.33 -20.43 -1.72
N PHE A 38 14.16 -21.46 -1.66
CA PHE A 38 13.86 -22.81 -2.17
C PHE A 38 13.68 -23.75 -0.98
N ALA A 39 12.50 -24.36 -0.85
CA ALA A 39 12.19 -25.25 0.26
C ALA A 39 11.40 -26.49 -0.20
N ASP A 40 11.58 -27.61 0.53
CA ASP A 40 10.94 -28.89 0.24
C ASP A 40 9.43 -28.89 0.55
N ASN A 41 8.99 -28.02 1.46
CA ASN A 41 7.60 -27.87 1.88
C ASN A 41 7.30 -26.45 2.34
N TYR A 42 6.02 -26.12 2.47
CA TYR A 42 5.57 -24.77 2.83
C TYR A 42 6.04 -24.33 4.22
N GLU A 43 6.03 -25.21 5.22
CA GLU A 43 6.48 -24.85 6.58
C GLU A 43 7.94 -24.41 6.58
N ASP A 44 8.83 -25.15 5.89
CA ASP A 44 10.24 -24.78 5.76
C ASP A 44 10.42 -23.49 4.93
N MET A 45 9.59 -23.26 3.94
CA MET A 45 9.57 -22.01 3.16
C MET A 45 9.19 -20.81 4.03
N PHE A 46 8.11 -20.92 4.82
CA PHE A 46 7.68 -19.83 5.70
C PHE A 46 8.69 -19.58 6.83
N TYR A 47 9.34 -20.63 7.34
CA TYR A 47 10.47 -20.49 8.28
C TYR A 47 11.60 -19.66 7.67
N ALA A 48 12.02 -20.00 6.44
CA ALA A 48 13.06 -19.27 5.73
C ALA A 48 12.63 -17.82 5.39
N TYR A 49 11.35 -17.60 5.11
CA TYR A 49 10.81 -16.27 4.84
C TYR A 49 10.79 -15.38 6.10
N GLY A 50 10.46 -15.94 7.27
CA GLY A 50 10.57 -15.25 8.57
C GLY A 50 12.02 -14.92 8.93
N TRP A 51 12.95 -15.86 8.72
CA TRP A 51 14.39 -15.66 8.86
C TRP A 51 14.87 -14.50 7.96
N ALA A 52 14.48 -14.51 6.69
CA ALA A 52 14.90 -13.49 5.71
C ALA A 52 14.36 -12.09 6.05
N GLN A 53 13.09 -11.97 6.46
CA GLN A 53 12.56 -10.68 6.92
C GLN A 53 13.29 -10.16 8.15
N MET A 54 13.60 -11.02 9.10
CA MET A 54 14.32 -10.64 10.31
C MET A 54 15.74 -10.16 9.99
N ARG A 55 16.43 -10.82 9.05
CA ARG A 55 17.74 -10.38 8.57
C ARG A 55 17.71 -8.95 8.01
N ASN A 56 16.76 -8.64 7.13
CA ASN A 56 16.73 -7.36 6.43
C ASN A 56 16.02 -6.25 7.21
N HIS A 57 15.09 -6.62 8.13
CA HIS A 57 14.20 -5.67 8.79
C HIS A 57 14.00 -5.93 10.30
N GLY A 58 14.90 -6.64 10.98
CA GLY A 58 14.68 -7.16 12.33
C GLY A 58 14.18 -6.16 13.34
N ASN A 59 14.84 -5.00 13.47
CA ASN A 59 14.42 -3.97 14.42
C ASN A 59 13.04 -3.40 14.05
N LEU A 60 12.80 -3.12 12.77
CA LEU A 60 11.50 -2.63 12.30
C LEU A 60 10.40 -3.67 12.55
N LEU A 61 10.62 -4.93 12.16
CA LEU A 61 9.64 -6.00 12.33
C LEU A 61 9.20 -6.15 13.79
N LEU A 62 10.16 -6.18 14.72
CA LEU A 62 9.86 -6.28 16.14
C LEU A 62 9.14 -5.06 16.69
N GLN A 63 9.52 -3.84 16.25
CA GLN A 63 8.79 -2.62 16.58
C GLN A 63 7.33 -2.69 16.10
N LEU A 64 7.08 -3.15 14.88
CA LEU A 64 5.73 -3.30 14.33
C LEU A 64 4.88 -4.29 15.12
N TYR A 65 5.49 -5.39 15.59
CA TYR A 65 4.80 -6.38 16.44
C TYR A 65 4.51 -5.85 17.85
N ALA A 66 5.43 -5.08 18.46
CA ALA A 66 5.14 -4.39 19.72
C ALA A 66 3.94 -3.44 19.60
N GLN A 67 3.90 -2.66 18.52
CA GLN A 67 2.78 -1.75 18.22
C GLN A 67 1.48 -2.52 17.97
N ALA A 68 1.53 -3.67 17.28
CA ALA A 68 0.37 -4.52 17.02
C ALA A 68 -0.19 -5.17 18.29
N ARG A 69 0.68 -5.42 19.29
CA ARG A 69 0.30 -5.86 20.64
C ARG A 69 -0.28 -4.74 21.51
N GLY A 70 -0.30 -3.48 21.03
CA GLY A 70 -0.66 -2.30 21.84
C GLY A 70 0.35 -2.02 22.93
N GLN A 71 1.63 -2.27 22.68
CA GLN A 71 2.77 -2.12 23.58
C GLN A 71 3.84 -1.17 23.04
N GLY A 72 3.54 -0.40 22.03
CA GLY A 72 4.49 0.57 21.45
C GLY A 72 4.96 1.59 22.47
N ALA A 73 4.06 2.09 23.33
CA ALA A 73 4.39 3.05 24.37
C ALA A 73 5.26 2.48 25.50
N GLU A 74 5.15 1.17 25.79
CA GLU A 74 5.98 0.48 26.78
C GLU A 74 7.46 0.46 26.37
N TYR A 75 7.75 0.27 25.09
CA TYR A 75 9.12 0.12 24.60
C TYR A 75 9.68 1.41 24.00
N PHE A 76 8.86 2.22 23.32
CA PHE A 76 9.31 3.34 22.49
C PHE A 76 8.79 4.71 22.96
N GLY A 77 8.14 4.78 24.12
CA GLY A 77 7.72 6.01 24.78
C GLY A 77 6.35 6.55 24.38
N GLU A 78 5.96 7.65 25.04
CA GLU A 78 4.60 8.19 25.04
C GLU A 78 4.05 8.53 23.65
N LYS A 79 4.89 8.84 22.67
CA LYS A 79 4.48 9.12 21.29
C LYS A 79 3.69 7.97 20.64
N HIS A 80 3.79 6.74 21.16
CA HIS A 80 3.04 5.57 20.70
C HIS A 80 1.73 5.32 21.45
N LEU A 81 1.45 6.08 22.52
CA LEU A 81 0.29 5.83 23.39
C LEU A 81 -1.04 5.89 22.62
N GLN A 82 -1.22 6.87 21.73
CA GLN A 82 -2.44 6.99 20.93
C GLN A 82 -2.64 5.77 19.99
N SER A 83 -1.57 5.27 19.40
CA SER A 83 -1.61 4.06 18.58
C SER A 83 -1.98 2.82 19.41
N ASP A 84 -1.42 2.69 20.62
CA ASP A 84 -1.75 1.58 21.53
C ASP A 84 -3.21 1.66 22.01
N GLN A 85 -3.71 2.86 22.34
CA GLN A 85 -5.11 3.07 22.67
C GLN A 85 -6.02 2.63 21.52
N TRP A 86 -5.67 2.96 20.26
CA TRP A 86 -6.42 2.58 19.06
C TRP A 86 -6.48 1.06 18.91
N VAL A 87 -5.34 0.37 19.07
CA VAL A 87 -5.25 -1.09 19.04
C VAL A 87 -6.16 -1.74 20.09
N HIS A 88 -6.13 -1.22 21.32
CA HIS A 88 -6.97 -1.73 22.41
C HIS A 88 -8.43 -1.36 22.25
N THR A 89 -8.74 -0.14 21.78
CA THR A 89 -10.13 0.30 21.51
C THR A 89 -10.82 -0.67 20.56
N HIS A 90 -10.11 -1.12 19.54
CA HIS A 90 -10.65 -2.03 18.53
C HIS A 90 -10.43 -3.52 18.83
N ASN A 91 -10.00 -3.88 20.04
CA ASN A 91 -9.85 -5.27 20.50
C ASN A 91 -8.94 -6.12 19.58
N VAL A 92 -7.89 -5.53 19.03
CA VAL A 92 -7.02 -6.19 18.03
C VAL A 92 -6.32 -7.41 18.63
N VAL A 93 -5.81 -7.31 19.85
CA VAL A 93 -4.99 -8.36 20.49
C VAL A 93 -5.82 -9.63 20.75
N GLU A 94 -7.00 -9.47 21.37
CA GLU A 94 -7.88 -10.59 21.69
C GLU A 94 -8.43 -11.23 20.42
N ARG A 95 -8.88 -10.39 19.46
CA ARG A 95 -9.37 -10.89 18.16
C ARG A 95 -8.28 -11.65 17.39
N SER A 96 -7.02 -11.25 17.52
CA SER A 96 -5.93 -11.97 16.84
C SER A 96 -5.74 -13.39 17.38
N ARG A 97 -5.92 -13.60 18.69
CA ARG A 97 -5.92 -14.94 19.30
C ARG A 97 -7.10 -15.77 18.82
N GLU A 98 -8.32 -15.18 18.80
CA GLU A 98 -9.50 -15.84 18.25
C GLU A 98 -9.33 -16.18 16.77
N TRP A 99 -8.72 -15.28 15.99
CA TRP A 99 -8.44 -15.52 14.58
C TRP A 99 -7.42 -16.63 14.38
N LEU A 100 -6.41 -16.74 15.24
CA LEU A 100 -5.44 -17.84 15.18
C LEU A 100 -6.11 -19.20 15.45
N GLU A 101 -7.04 -19.25 16.40
CA GLU A 101 -7.82 -20.47 16.67
C GLU A 101 -8.70 -20.91 15.49
N LYS A 102 -9.17 -19.95 14.69
CA LYS A 102 -10.01 -20.18 13.51
C LYS A 102 -9.23 -20.51 12.23
N GLN A 103 -7.88 -20.42 12.26
CA GLN A 103 -7.08 -20.78 11.08
C GLN A 103 -7.16 -22.28 10.77
N ASP A 104 -7.13 -22.61 9.48
CA ASP A 104 -6.91 -23.99 9.03
C ASP A 104 -5.57 -24.51 9.57
N SER A 105 -5.47 -25.81 9.79
CA SER A 105 -4.29 -26.40 10.45
C SER A 105 -2.98 -26.18 9.68
N ASP A 106 -3.03 -26.15 8.35
CA ASP A 106 -1.86 -25.87 7.48
C ASP A 106 -1.44 -24.39 7.55
N ILE A 107 -2.39 -23.45 7.50
CA ILE A 107 -2.10 -22.01 7.66
C ILE A 107 -1.52 -21.73 9.07
N ARG A 108 -2.08 -22.34 10.10
CA ARG A 108 -1.54 -22.19 11.46
C ARG A 108 -0.09 -22.64 11.54
N LYS A 109 0.25 -23.79 10.98
CA LYS A 109 1.64 -24.30 10.94
C LYS A 109 2.57 -23.40 10.15
N MET A 110 2.10 -22.79 9.07
CA MET A 110 2.87 -21.82 8.29
C MET A 110 3.15 -20.54 9.10
N LEU A 111 2.16 -20.03 9.86
CA LEU A 111 2.34 -18.89 10.76
C LEU A 111 3.33 -19.20 11.91
N GLU A 112 3.21 -20.39 12.51
CA GLU A 112 4.16 -20.86 13.51
C GLU A 112 5.57 -20.95 12.93
N ALA A 113 5.72 -21.54 11.73
CA ALA A 113 7.02 -21.66 11.07
C ALA A 113 7.62 -20.29 10.74
N PHE A 114 6.83 -19.34 10.28
CA PHE A 114 7.28 -17.98 9.99
C PHE A 114 7.84 -17.30 11.26
N THR A 115 7.11 -17.37 12.36
CA THR A 115 7.58 -16.78 13.64
C THR A 115 8.73 -17.54 14.24
N ASP A 116 8.81 -18.87 14.07
CA ASP A 116 9.99 -19.68 14.44
C ASP A 116 11.24 -19.19 13.68
N GLY A 117 11.12 -18.86 12.39
CA GLY A 117 12.20 -18.30 11.58
C GLY A 117 12.70 -16.95 12.10
N ILE A 118 11.77 -16.05 12.46
CA ILE A 118 12.08 -14.76 13.09
C ILE A 118 12.87 -14.99 14.40
N ASN A 119 12.37 -15.84 15.28
CA ASN A 119 12.97 -16.12 16.57
C ASN A 119 14.33 -16.82 16.44
N ALA A 120 14.47 -17.69 15.45
CA ALA A 120 15.72 -18.40 15.18
C ALA A 120 16.81 -17.45 14.68
N TYR A 121 16.48 -16.51 13.79
CA TYR A 121 17.41 -15.47 13.35
C TYR A 121 17.88 -14.62 14.53
N ALA A 122 16.95 -14.08 15.31
CA ALA A 122 17.28 -13.25 16.47
C ALA A 122 18.18 -13.97 17.47
N LYS A 123 17.98 -15.27 17.68
CA LYS A 123 18.83 -16.11 18.55
C LYS A 123 20.22 -16.33 17.95
N ALA A 124 20.33 -16.48 16.63
CA ALA A 124 21.60 -16.72 15.94
C ALA A 124 22.45 -15.44 15.79
N HIS A 125 21.79 -14.28 15.71
CA HIS A 125 22.40 -12.98 15.44
C HIS A 125 21.95 -11.91 16.46
N PRO A 126 22.13 -12.13 17.78
CA PRO A 126 21.63 -11.20 18.80
C PRO A 126 22.25 -9.79 18.69
N ASP A 127 23.50 -9.70 18.22
CA ASP A 127 24.22 -8.43 18.10
C ASP A 127 23.67 -7.53 16.96
N GLU A 128 22.88 -8.08 16.04
CA GLU A 128 22.23 -7.36 14.97
C GLU A 128 20.88 -6.73 15.38
N ILE A 129 20.39 -7.07 16.59
CA ILE A 129 19.10 -6.61 17.12
C ILE A 129 19.34 -5.67 18.30
N ASP A 130 18.84 -4.45 18.22
CA ASP A 130 18.97 -3.46 19.28
C ASP A 130 18.33 -3.96 20.59
N ASN A 131 18.93 -3.65 21.74
CA ASN A 131 18.52 -4.15 23.05
C ASN A 131 17.03 -3.97 23.36
N VAL A 132 16.44 -2.83 22.98
CA VAL A 132 15.02 -2.57 23.21
C VAL A 132 14.14 -3.52 22.37
N HIS A 133 14.57 -3.86 21.15
CA HIS A 133 13.82 -4.78 20.29
C HIS A 133 13.95 -6.23 20.74
N GLN A 134 15.07 -6.63 21.36
CA GLN A 134 15.20 -7.96 21.95
C GLN A 134 14.17 -8.24 23.06
N LEU A 135 13.70 -7.19 23.76
CA LEU A 135 12.66 -7.33 24.80
C LEU A 135 11.28 -7.72 24.25
N ILE A 136 11.07 -7.57 22.95
CA ILE A 136 9.79 -7.86 22.29
C ILE A 136 9.68 -9.36 21.94
N LEU A 137 10.81 -10.04 21.84
CA LEU A 137 10.89 -11.48 21.56
C LEU A 137 10.29 -12.32 22.69
N PRO A 138 9.72 -13.50 22.40
CA PRO A 138 9.61 -14.09 21.07
C PRO A 138 8.47 -13.47 20.23
N ALA A 139 8.64 -13.47 18.91
CA ALA A 139 7.53 -13.26 17.96
C ALA A 139 6.58 -14.47 18.03
N ARG A 140 5.28 -14.23 17.87
CA ARG A 140 4.21 -15.22 18.02
C ARG A 140 3.31 -15.23 16.80
N PRO A 141 2.66 -16.36 16.44
CA PRO A 141 1.76 -16.44 15.29
C PRO A 141 0.64 -15.40 15.30
N GLU A 142 0.07 -15.09 16.48
CA GLU A 142 -0.95 -14.05 16.62
C GLU A 142 -0.46 -12.64 16.29
N ASP A 143 0.85 -12.37 16.37
CA ASP A 143 1.41 -11.06 16.01
C ASP A 143 1.22 -10.74 14.53
N CYS A 144 1.32 -11.76 13.66
CA CYS A 144 1.05 -11.61 12.22
C CYS A 144 -0.39 -11.14 11.98
N LEU A 145 -1.35 -11.75 12.69
CA LEU A 145 -2.77 -11.42 12.60
C LEU A 145 -3.09 -10.05 13.22
N ALA A 146 -2.44 -9.72 14.34
CA ALA A 146 -2.56 -8.41 14.97
C ALA A 146 -1.99 -7.30 14.09
N HIS A 147 -0.82 -7.54 13.49
CA HIS A 147 -0.19 -6.60 12.58
C HIS A 147 -1.04 -6.39 11.32
N PHE A 148 -1.59 -7.47 10.74
CA PHE A 148 -2.54 -7.35 9.61
C PHE A 148 -3.74 -6.45 9.99
N GLN A 149 -4.40 -6.72 11.12
CA GLN A 149 -5.53 -5.92 11.57
C GLN A 149 -5.14 -4.46 11.76
N ARG A 150 -4.02 -4.20 12.45
CA ARG A 150 -3.53 -2.84 12.69
C ARG A 150 -3.28 -2.09 11.38
N VAL A 151 -2.65 -2.72 10.38
CA VAL A 151 -2.33 -2.08 9.10
C VAL A 151 -3.58 -1.99 8.22
N ILE A 152 -4.24 -3.10 7.95
CA ILE A 152 -5.29 -3.12 6.91
C ILE A 152 -6.61 -2.61 7.45
N LEU A 153 -7.10 -3.11 8.60
CA LEU A 153 -8.40 -2.68 9.12
C LEU A 153 -8.32 -1.29 9.76
N PHE A 154 -7.30 -1.04 10.58
CA PHE A 154 -7.23 0.12 11.44
C PHE A 154 -6.25 1.20 10.97
N HIS A 155 -5.82 1.12 9.70
CA HIS A 155 -5.10 2.17 9.04
C HIS A 155 -5.54 2.39 7.59
N PHE A 156 -5.82 1.33 6.79
CA PHE A 156 -6.31 1.49 5.42
C PHE A 156 -7.84 1.64 5.36
N VAL A 157 -8.62 0.77 6.00
CA VAL A 157 -10.09 0.88 6.01
C VAL A 157 -10.52 2.07 6.86
N THR A 158 -9.96 2.21 8.06
CA THR A 158 -10.21 3.35 8.96
C THR A 158 -8.94 3.73 9.72
N ASN A 159 -8.83 4.98 10.14
CA ASN A 159 -7.72 5.43 10.97
C ASN A 159 -8.17 6.48 12.00
N PRO A 160 -7.39 6.76 13.06
CA PRO A 160 -7.77 7.71 14.10
C PRO A 160 -8.09 9.12 13.61
N ARG A 161 -7.55 9.51 12.46
CA ARG A 161 -7.76 10.84 11.87
C ARG A 161 -9.15 11.00 11.26
N ASP A 162 -9.70 9.90 10.71
CA ASP A 162 -11.03 9.90 10.10
C ASP A 162 -12.14 10.22 11.14
N VAL A 163 -11.87 9.95 12.42
CA VAL A 163 -12.83 10.13 13.51
C VAL A 163 -12.59 11.38 14.37
N ASN A 164 -11.45 12.06 14.22
CA ASN A 164 -11.12 13.23 15.04
C ASN A 164 -11.62 14.56 14.46
N PHE A 165 -12.34 14.55 13.35
CA PHE A 165 -12.92 15.74 12.68
C PHE A 165 -11.93 16.87 12.39
N ASP A 166 -10.62 16.60 12.37
CA ASP A 166 -9.58 17.56 12.03
C ASP A 166 -9.14 17.40 10.56
N PRO A 167 -9.65 18.24 9.64
CA PRO A 167 -9.29 18.18 8.23
C PRO A 167 -7.83 18.59 7.98
N SER A 168 -7.14 19.23 8.94
CA SER A 168 -5.75 19.66 8.80
C SER A 168 -4.74 18.50 8.86
N VAL A 169 -5.16 17.32 9.35
CA VAL A 169 -4.32 16.15 9.56
C VAL A 169 -4.49 15.10 8.45
N MET A 170 -5.21 15.41 7.39
CA MET A 170 -5.35 14.50 6.25
C MET A 170 -4.03 14.41 5.48
N ILE A 171 -3.14 13.51 5.89
CA ILE A 171 -2.15 12.97 4.95
C ILE A 171 -2.93 12.10 3.96
N LYS A 172 -3.41 12.73 2.90
CA LYS A 172 -4.00 12.05 1.70
C LYS A 172 -2.93 11.36 0.85
N ASP A 173 -1.82 10.92 1.47
CA ASP A 173 -0.62 10.47 0.78
C ASP A 173 -0.64 8.96 0.51
N ARG A 174 -1.85 8.37 0.42
CA ARG A 174 -2.01 6.98 0.03
C ARG A 174 -2.68 6.92 -1.32
N GLY A 175 -2.00 6.28 -2.22
CA GLY A 175 -2.51 6.05 -3.54
C GLY A 175 -1.88 4.82 -4.16
N SER A 176 -2.18 4.58 -5.40
CA SER A 176 -1.54 3.54 -6.20
C SER A 176 -1.84 3.78 -7.66
N ASN A 177 -1.01 3.24 -8.56
CA ASN A 177 -1.34 3.09 -9.96
C ASN A 177 -1.25 1.62 -10.33
N THR A 178 -2.13 1.17 -11.17
CA THR A 178 -2.04 -0.15 -11.81
C THR A 178 -2.67 -0.13 -13.18
N TRP A 179 -2.05 -0.87 -14.11
CA TRP A 179 -2.60 -1.15 -15.43
C TRP A 179 -2.58 -2.65 -15.67
N ALA A 180 -3.55 -3.13 -16.43
CA ALA A 180 -3.49 -4.40 -17.14
C ALA A 180 -3.74 -4.14 -18.63
N VAL A 181 -2.81 -4.58 -19.46
CA VAL A 181 -2.84 -4.44 -20.92
C VAL A 181 -3.03 -5.83 -21.50
N GLY A 182 -4.12 -6.04 -22.22
CA GLY A 182 -4.43 -7.30 -22.89
C GLY A 182 -3.72 -7.46 -24.24
N PRO A 183 -3.73 -8.67 -24.82
CA PRO A 183 -3.05 -9.00 -26.09
C PRO A 183 -3.39 -8.08 -27.25
N SER A 184 -4.63 -7.61 -27.36
CA SER A 184 -5.09 -6.73 -28.43
C SER A 184 -4.47 -5.32 -28.42
N ARG A 185 -3.90 -4.92 -27.29
CA ARG A 185 -3.25 -3.60 -27.07
C ARG A 185 -1.73 -3.74 -26.83
N SER A 186 -1.20 -4.96 -26.85
CA SER A 186 0.21 -5.25 -26.64
C SER A 186 0.87 -5.60 -27.99
N THR A 187 2.00 -4.98 -28.30
CA THR A 187 2.78 -5.28 -29.51
C THR A 187 3.28 -6.72 -29.56
N SER A 188 3.58 -7.31 -28.41
CA SER A 188 4.05 -8.71 -28.30
C SER A 188 2.90 -9.73 -28.38
N GLY A 189 1.64 -9.31 -28.23
CA GLY A 189 0.51 -10.20 -28.08
C GLY A 189 0.41 -10.86 -26.68
N ASN A 190 1.26 -10.47 -25.73
CA ASN A 190 1.23 -10.92 -24.35
C ASN A 190 0.51 -9.92 -23.46
N ALA A 191 -0.16 -10.39 -22.41
CA ALA A 191 -0.69 -9.46 -21.42
C ALA A 191 0.45 -8.86 -20.56
N MET A 192 0.23 -7.61 -20.10
CA MET A 192 1.18 -6.89 -19.25
C MET A 192 0.48 -6.30 -18.02
N LEU A 193 1.23 -6.18 -16.91
CA LEU A 193 0.75 -5.64 -15.64
C LEU A 193 1.70 -4.58 -15.10
N ILE A 194 1.18 -3.39 -14.74
CA ILE A 194 1.87 -2.40 -13.88
C ILE A 194 1.43 -2.59 -12.45
N VAL A 195 2.41 -2.65 -11.56
CA VAL A 195 2.28 -2.68 -10.11
C VAL A 195 2.93 -1.43 -9.53
N ASN A 196 2.17 -0.61 -8.79
CA ASN A 196 2.73 0.60 -8.21
C ASN A 196 1.92 1.16 -7.03
N PRO A 197 2.02 0.60 -5.82
CA PRO A 197 1.52 1.25 -4.61
C PRO A 197 2.29 2.53 -4.27
N HIS A 198 1.55 3.55 -3.81
CA HIS A 198 2.11 4.80 -3.30
C HIS A 198 1.90 4.85 -1.79
N LEU A 199 2.96 4.57 -1.05
CA LEU A 199 2.95 4.53 0.41
C LEU A 199 4.09 5.39 0.98
N PRO A 200 4.02 5.77 2.25
CA PRO A 200 5.18 6.26 2.98
C PRO A 200 6.33 5.25 2.92
N TRP A 201 7.58 5.72 2.83
CA TRP A 201 8.76 4.86 2.68
C TRP A 201 9.37 4.46 4.03
N PHE A 202 8.54 4.26 5.05
CA PHE A 202 8.96 3.95 6.42
C PHE A 202 7.84 3.27 7.22
N ASP A 203 8.19 2.76 8.40
CA ASP A 203 7.28 2.15 9.37
C ASP A 203 6.50 0.97 8.76
N MET A 204 5.23 0.80 9.12
CA MET A 204 4.35 -0.29 8.69
C MET A 204 4.12 -0.39 7.17
N PHE A 205 4.58 0.60 6.40
CA PHE A 205 4.45 0.67 4.94
C PHE A 205 5.70 0.20 4.20
N THR A 206 6.73 -0.23 4.93
CA THR A 206 7.97 -0.73 4.35
C THR A 206 7.71 -2.05 3.64
N TRP A 207 8.13 -2.13 2.37
CA TRP A 207 8.04 -3.34 1.57
C TRP A 207 9.25 -4.24 1.77
N PHE A 208 9.02 -5.54 1.69
CA PHE A 208 10.03 -6.58 1.58
C PHE A 208 9.76 -7.42 0.35
N GLU A 209 10.65 -7.37 -0.63
CA GLU A 209 10.58 -8.13 -1.87
C GLU A 209 11.23 -9.49 -1.69
N ALA A 210 10.61 -10.55 -2.20
CA ALA A 210 11.10 -11.91 -2.08
C ALA A 210 10.59 -12.80 -3.21
N HIS A 211 11.31 -13.90 -3.45
CA HIS A 211 10.92 -15.01 -4.32
C HIS A 211 10.76 -16.27 -3.44
N THR A 212 9.58 -16.87 -3.44
CA THR A 212 9.23 -18.02 -2.60
C THR A 212 8.88 -19.22 -3.46
N ILE A 213 9.57 -20.35 -3.26
CA ILE A 213 9.43 -21.56 -4.08
C ILE A 213 9.29 -22.77 -3.16
N SER A 214 8.17 -23.47 -3.28
CA SER A 214 7.93 -24.75 -2.60
C SER A 214 6.72 -25.47 -3.23
N GLY A 215 6.87 -26.72 -3.58
CA GLY A 215 5.79 -27.51 -4.19
C GLY A 215 5.27 -26.89 -5.49
N ASP A 216 3.98 -26.52 -5.49
CA ASP A 216 3.31 -25.84 -6.61
C ASP A 216 3.34 -24.30 -6.51
N LEU A 217 3.97 -23.75 -5.48
CA LEU A 217 4.13 -22.30 -5.31
C LEU A 217 5.48 -21.88 -5.87
N ASN A 218 5.48 -20.93 -6.81
CA ASN A 218 6.64 -20.25 -7.37
C ASN A 218 6.29 -18.77 -7.58
N ALA A 219 6.26 -17.99 -6.49
CA ALA A 219 5.78 -16.62 -6.49
C ALA A 219 6.89 -15.62 -6.19
N TYR A 220 6.97 -14.56 -7.00
CA TYR A 220 7.85 -13.41 -6.81
C TYR A 220 7.00 -12.15 -6.58
N GLY A 221 7.38 -11.34 -5.62
CA GLY A 221 6.66 -10.10 -5.34
C GLY A 221 7.08 -9.44 -4.04
N ALA A 222 6.21 -8.63 -3.46
CA ALA A 222 6.48 -7.94 -2.22
C ALA A 222 5.34 -8.06 -1.21
N GLY A 223 5.69 -8.15 0.07
CA GLY A 223 4.80 -8.01 1.21
C GLY A 223 5.23 -6.86 2.09
N LEU A 224 4.33 -6.32 2.92
CA LEU A 224 4.73 -5.39 3.96
C LEU A 224 5.51 -6.13 5.05
N VAL A 225 6.54 -5.51 5.60
CA VAL A 225 7.35 -6.09 6.69
C VAL A 225 6.47 -6.54 7.85
N GLY A 226 6.69 -7.75 8.34
CA GLY A 226 5.89 -8.40 9.38
C GLY A 226 4.69 -9.20 8.86
N MET A 227 4.38 -9.13 7.55
CA MET A 227 3.37 -9.99 6.92
C MET A 227 3.99 -11.30 6.43
N PRO A 228 3.35 -12.44 6.67
CA PRO A 228 3.89 -13.76 6.27
C PRO A 228 3.60 -14.13 4.80
N PHE A 229 3.11 -13.20 3.98
CA PHE A 229 2.75 -13.45 2.57
C PHE A 229 3.15 -12.27 1.67
N LEU A 230 3.25 -12.56 0.37
CA LEU A 230 3.39 -11.54 -0.66
C LEU A 230 2.02 -10.90 -0.92
N GLY A 231 1.88 -9.61 -0.63
CA GLY A 231 0.62 -8.88 -0.84
C GLY A 231 0.36 -8.59 -2.32
N ILE A 232 1.43 -8.38 -3.08
CA ILE A 232 1.43 -8.16 -4.53
C ILE A 232 2.47 -9.09 -5.11
N ALA A 233 2.08 -9.94 -6.08
CA ALA A 233 3.00 -10.92 -6.63
C ALA A 233 2.61 -11.37 -8.04
N PHE A 234 3.50 -12.14 -8.65
CA PHE A 234 3.25 -12.90 -9.85
C PHE A 234 3.95 -14.27 -9.77
N ASN A 235 3.40 -15.24 -10.49
CA ASN A 235 3.98 -16.56 -10.68
C ASN A 235 4.25 -16.82 -12.17
N ASP A 236 4.44 -18.05 -12.59
CA ASP A 236 4.72 -18.39 -14.01
C ASP A 236 3.52 -18.19 -14.93
N ASN A 237 2.32 -18.02 -14.38
CA ASN A 237 1.08 -17.99 -15.16
C ASN A 237 0.35 -16.65 -15.08
N LEU A 238 0.38 -15.98 -13.94
CA LEU A 238 -0.43 -14.79 -13.65
C LEU A 238 0.24 -13.88 -12.64
N GLY A 239 -0.32 -12.67 -12.51
CA GLY A 239 0.07 -11.73 -11.46
C GLY A 239 -1.07 -10.80 -11.10
N TRP A 240 -0.94 -10.18 -9.91
CA TRP A 240 -1.90 -9.21 -9.42
C TRP A 240 -1.24 -8.02 -8.74
N SER A 241 -1.96 -6.92 -8.81
CA SER A 241 -1.68 -5.67 -8.10
C SER A 241 -2.85 -5.25 -7.25
N HIS A 242 -2.57 -4.47 -6.23
CA HIS A 242 -3.58 -3.81 -5.41
C HIS A 242 -3.49 -2.30 -5.55
N THR A 243 -4.67 -1.65 -5.59
CA THR A 243 -4.77 -0.22 -5.37
C THR A 243 -5.66 0.08 -4.17
N ASN A 244 -5.43 1.22 -3.54
CA ASN A 244 -6.35 1.71 -2.52
C ASN A 244 -7.73 1.88 -3.16
N ASN A 245 -8.70 1.21 -2.55
CA ASN A 245 -10.07 1.32 -2.99
C ASN A 245 -10.69 2.66 -2.53
N VAL A 246 -11.67 3.14 -3.27
CA VAL A 246 -12.49 4.31 -2.92
C VAL A 246 -13.87 3.91 -2.38
N HIS A 247 -14.04 2.63 -2.00
CA HIS A 247 -15.23 2.18 -1.30
C HIS A 247 -15.23 2.67 0.15
N ASP A 248 -16.42 2.78 0.70
CA ASP A 248 -16.63 3.19 2.07
C ASP A 248 -16.90 1.94 2.95
N GLY A 249 -15.86 1.48 3.66
CA GLY A 249 -15.86 0.28 4.50
C GLY A 249 -16.11 0.56 5.99
N GLN A 250 -16.50 1.79 6.35
CA GLN A 250 -16.75 2.19 7.73
C GLN A 250 -17.95 3.14 7.83
N ASP A 251 -18.59 3.18 8.99
CA ASP A 251 -19.60 4.18 9.29
C ASP A 251 -19.44 4.70 10.72
N LEU A 252 -19.56 6.03 10.88
CA LEU A 252 -19.50 6.71 12.16
C LEU A 252 -20.91 7.04 12.63
N TYR A 253 -21.33 6.44 13.76
CA TYR A 253 -22.65 6.56 14.33
C TYR A 253 -22.69 7.55 15.48
N GLU A 254 -23.58 8.54 15.37
CA GLU A 254 -23.86 9.49 16.44
C GLU A 254 -24.90 8.91 17.42
N LEU A 255 -24.54 8.82 18.69
CA LEU A 255 -25.34 8.28 19.77
C LEU A 255 -25.72 9.40 20.73
N SER A 256 -27.02 9.59 20.97
CA SER A 256 -27.54 10.51 21.98
C SER A 256 -27.38 9.91 23.40
N LEU A 257 -26.51 10.50 24.21
CA LEU A 257 -26.29 10.04 25.59
C LEU A 257 -27.52 10.24 26.46
N LYS A 258 -27.94 9.21 27.19
CA LYS A 258 -29.11 9.24 28.07
C LYS A 258 -28.95 8.25 29.21
N ASP A 259 -29.25 8.68 30.45
CA ASP A 259 -29.33 7.84 31.67
C ASP A 259 -28.09 6.93 31.89
N GLY A 260 -26.89 7.42 31.56
CA GLY A 260 -25.62 6.66 31.68
C GLY A 260 -25.33 5.66 30.54
N GLY A 261 -26.24 5.55 29.59
CA GLY A 261 -26.15 4.80 28.34
C GLY A 261 -26.37 5.69 27.12
N TYR A 262 -27.04 5.16 26.10
CA TYR A 262 -27.41 5.89 24.88
C TYR A 262 -28.80 5.49 24.41
N LYS A 263 -29.45 6.38 23.68
CA LYS A 263 -30.78 6.15 23.12
C LYS A 263 -30.74 5.04 22.08
N TRP A 264 -31.74 4.15 22.08
CA TRP A 264 -31.95 3.10 21.09
C TRP A 264 -33.43 2.82 20.88
N GLY A 265 -33.97 3.23 19.74
CA GLY A 265 -35.41 3.22 19.50
C GLY A 265 -36.16 4.06 20.55
N ASP A 266 -37.15 3.47 21.18
CA ASP A 266 -37.91 4.13 22.27
C ASP A 266 -37.25 3.98 23.66
N GLY A 267 -36.13 3.23 23.76
CA GLY A 267 -35.46 2.89 25.02
C GLY A 267 -34.07 3.47 25.16
N VAL A 268 -33.33 2.90 26.12
CA VAL A 268 -31.93 3.21 26.42
C VAL A 268 -31.15 1.90 26.49
N LEU A 269 -30.01 1.83 25.82
CA LEU A 269 -29.02 0.74 25.96
C LEU A 269 -27.84 1.23 26.80
N ASN A 270 -27.26 0.32 27.57
CA ASN A 270 -26.01 0.56 28.28
C ASN A 270 -24.83 0.26 27.39
N PHE A 271 -23.73 1.00 27.55
CA PHE A 271 -22.46 0.64 26.97
C PHE A 271 -21.89 -0.59 27.66
N GLU A 272 -21.35 -1.53 26.89
CA GLU A 272 -20.39 -2.47 27.41
C GLU A 272 -19.10 -1.74 27.75
N LYS A 273 -18.52 -2.03 28.93
CA LYS A 273 -17.33 -1.31 29.43
C LYS A 273 -16.18 -2.27 29.68
N ARG A 274 -15.01 -1.89 29.21
CA ARG A 274 -13.77 -2.64 29.39
C ARG A 274 -12.64 -1.71 29.83
N SER A 275 -12.00 -2.00 30.97
CA SER A 275 -10.81 -1.26 31.40
C SER A 275 -9.54 -1.88 30.81
N VAL A 276 -8.67 -1.03 30.29
CA VAL A 276 -7.38 -1.42 29.74
C VAL A 276 -6.28 -0.59 30.41
N LYS A 277 -5.19 -1.26 30.78
CA LYS A 277 -3.97 -0.63 31.31
C LYS A 277 -2.89 -0.68 30.26
N ILE A 278 -2.41 0.48 29.83
CA ILE A 278 -1.30 0.63 28.89
C ILE A 278 -0.08 1.09 29.68
N LYS A 279 1.01 0.36 29.53
CA LYS A 279 2.30 0.77 30.09
C LYS A 279 2.95 1.79 29.17
N VAL A 280 3.52 2.83 29.76
CA VAL A 280 4.15 3.94 29.03
C VAL A 280 5.52 4.18 29.62
N LYS A 281 6.52 4.18 28.79
CA LYS A 281 7.88 4.56 29.16
C LYS A 281 8.02 6.08 29.06
N ASP A 282 8.50 6.73 30.13
CA ASP A 282 8.81 8.16 30.10
C ASP A 282 10.23 8.45 29.58
N ASP A 283 10.58 9.74 29.51
CA ASP A 283 11.88 10.19 29.02
C ASP A 283 13.06 9.80 29.96
N GLU A 284 12.76 9.38 31.20
CA GLU A 284 13.74 8.90 32.19
C GLU A 284 13.83 7.36 32.24
N ASP A 285 13.22 6.66 31.26
CA ASP A 285 13.09 5.22 31.16
C ASP A 285 12.24 4.53 32.26
N ASN A 286 11.45 5.30 33.06
CA ASN A 286 10.53 4.71 34.02
C ASN A 286 9.25 4.24 33.34
N ILE A 287 8.67 3.13 33.82
CA ILE A 287 7.41 2.59 33.29
C ILE A 287 6.25 3.00 34.18
N HIS A 288 5.29 3.73 33.63
CA HIS A 288 4.03 4.10 34.26
C HIS A 288 2.87 3.36 33.61
N SER A 289 1.76 3.17 34.36
CA SER A 289 0.52 2.61 33.81
C SER A 289 -0.53 3.69 33.66
N LYS A 290 -1.12 3.82 32.48
CA LYS A 290 -2.30 4.65 32.21
C LYS A 290 -3.51 3.74 32.01
N GLU A 291 -4.61 4.03 32.71
CA GLU A 291 -5.85 3.24 32.64
C GLU A 291 -6.88 3.99 31.77
N PHE A 292 -7.53 3.23 30.87
CA PHE A 292 -8.55 3.72 29.96
C PHE A 292 -9.79 2.85 30.06
N VAL A 293 -10.96 3.47 30.01
CA VAL A 293 -12.24 2.77 29.92
C VAL A 293 -12.75 2.89 28.50
N ILE A 294 -12.79 1.75 27.82
CA ILE A 294 -13.36 1.62 26.49
C ILE A 294 -14.85 1.31 26.67
N ARG A 295 -15.69 2.03 25.92
CA ARG A 295 -17.14 1.80 25.86
C ARG A 295 -17.49 1.28 24.47
N GLU A 296 -18.34 0.27 24.42
CA GLU A 296 -18.78 -0.34 23.19
C GLU A 296 -20.30 -0.28 23.09
N SER A 297 -20.80 0.12 21.94
CA SER A 297 -22.22 0.18 21.58
C SER A 297 -22.57 -0.95 20.61
N VAL A 298 -23.84 -1.07 20.22
CA VAL A 298 -24.27 -2.00 19.16
C VAL A 298 -23.63 -1.73 17.81
N HIS A 299 -23.09 -0.55 17.58
CA HIS A 299 -22.41 -0.17 16.33
C HIS A 299 -20.89 -0.41 16.38
N GLY A 300 -20.33 -0.63 17.58
CA GLY A 300 -18.90 -0.80 17.82
C GLY A 300 -18.38 0.13 18.92
N PRO A 301 -17.04 0.25 19.06
CA PRO A 301 -16.44 1.07 20.10
C PRO A 301 -16.72 2.56 19.91
N VAL A 302 -16.90 3.25 21.04
CA VAL A 302 -16.95 4.72 21.09
C VAL A 302 -15.53 5.26 20.88
N VAL A 303 -15.34 6.05 19.83
CA VAL A 303 -14.04 6.60 19.42
C VAL A 303 -13.87 8.08 19.75
N SER A 304 -14.99 8.80 19.95
CA SER A 304 -14.96 10.20 20.40
C SER A 304 -16.26 10.60 21.09
N GLU A 305 -16.21 11.72 21.84
CA GLU A 305 -17.37 12.39 22.43
C GLU A 305 -17.27 13.88 22.22
N LYS A 306 -18.40 14.46 21.85
CA LYS A 306 -18.52 15.90 21.65
C LYS A 306 -19.96 16.35 21.86
N ASP A 307 -20.13 17.49 22.52
CA ASP A 307 -21.44 18.17 22.70
C ASP A 307 -22.55 17.29 23.30
N GLY A 308 -22.20 16.40 24.25
CA GLY A 308 -23.14 15.48 24.90
C GLY A 308 -23.57 14.28 24.05
N LYS A 309 -22.88 14.02 22.97
CA LYS A 309 -23.04 12.87 22.09
C LYS A 309 -21.79 11.99 22.10
N ALA A 310 -21.98 10.69 21.89
CA ALA A 310 -20.88 9.75 21.64
C ALA A 310 -20.88 9.33 20.17
N TYR A 311 -19.69 9.07 19.63
CA TYR A 311 -19.52 8.61 18.26
C TYR A 311 -18.91 7.21 18.26
N ALA A 312 -19.66 6.25 17.73
CA ALA A 312 -19.27 4.85 17.65
C ALA A 312 -18.88 4.49 16.22
N LEU A 313 -17.78 3.71 16.07
CA LEU A 313 -17.23 3.35 14.77
C LEU A 313 -17.56 1.89 14.44
N ARG A 314 -18.19 1.67 13.29
CA ARG A 314 -18.42 0.35 12.70
C ARG A 314 -17.51 0.15 11.48
N VAL A 315 -16.80 -0.97 11.44
CA VAL A 315 -15.78 -1.26 10.40
C VAL A 315 -16.05 -2.64 9.82
N VAL A 316 -15.89 -2.79 8.50
CA VAL A 316 -15.95 -4.10 7.83
C VAL A 316 -14.72 -4.96 8.15
N GLY A 317 -14.81 -6.26 7.91
CA GLY A 317 -13.66 -7.18 7.95
C GLY A 317 -13.31 -7.75 9.33
N LEU A 318 -14.00 -7.34 10.41
CA LEU A 318 -13.69 -7.81 11.77
C LEU A 318 -13.96 -9.31 12.00
N ASN A 319 -14.75 -9.93 11.13
CA ASN A 319 -15.10 -11.36 11.15
C ASN A 319 -14.48 -12.14 9.99
N GLN A 320 -13.32 -11.70 9.48
CA GLN A 320 -12.64 -12.29 8.32
C GLN A 320 -11.26 -12.85 8.70
N PRO A 321 -11.18 -13.98 9.41
CA PRO A 321 -9.91 -14.49 9.95
C PRO A 321 -8.98 -15.11 8.90
N HIS A 322 -9.48 -15.49 7.69
CA HIS A 322 -8.76 -16.34 6.74
C HIS A 322 -8.00 -15.56 5.65
N ILE A 323 -7.56 -14.33 5.94
CA ILE A 323 -6.86 -13.50 4.95
C ILE A 323 -5.57 -14.17 4.42
N PHE A 324 -4.84 -14.90 5.25
CA PHE A 324 -3.61 -15.58 4.83
C PHE A 324 -3.92 -16.75 3.92
N ARG A 325 -5.06 -17.44 4.11
CA ARG A 325 -5.58 -18.44 3.18
C ARG A 325 -5.82 -17.80 1.81
N GLN A 326 -6.55 -16.68 1.74
CA GLN A 326 -6.84 -16.02 0.47
C GLN A 326 -5.56 -15.67 -0.30
N TYR A 327 -4.57 -15.03 0.33
CA TYR A 327 -3.31 -14.67 -0.34
C TYR A 327 -2.48 -15.89 -0.72
N PHE A 328 -2.49 -16.94 0.09
CA PHE A 328 -1.82 -18.19 -0.23
C PHE A 328 -2.45 -18.85 -1.47
N ASP A 329 -3.79 -18.91 -1.54
CA ASP A 329 -4.51 -19.46 -2.69
C ASP A 329 -4.31 -18.59 -3.94
N MET A 330 -4.32 -17.26 -3.83
CA MET A 330 -3.98 -16.35 -4.94
C MET A 330 -2.56 -16.61 -5.48
N SER A 331 -1.59 -16.82 -4.59
CA SER A 331 -0.18 -17.06 -4.97
C SER A 331 0.02 -18.38 -5.73
N ARG A 332 -0.85 -19.37 -5.51
CA ARG A 332 -0.82 -20.70 -6.14
C ARG A 332 -1.74 -20.84 -7.34
N ALA A 333 -2.61 -19.87 -7.58
CA ALA A 333 -3.54 -19.91 -8.71
C ALA A 333 -2.76 -20.02 -10.03
N GLN A 334 -3.29 -20.85 -10.94
CA GLN A 334 -2.64 -21.16 -12.21
C GLN A 334 -3.37 -20.56 -13.43
N ASN A 335 -4.55 -20.00 -13.22
CA ASN A 335 -5.39 -19.38 -14.25
C ASN A 335 -6.41 -18.42 -13.62
N LEU A 336 -7.15 -17.71 -14.45
CA LEU A 336 -8.16 -16.73 -14.02
C LEU A 336 -9.25 -17.34 -13.13
N GLU A 337 -9.75 -18.54 -13.42
CA GLU A 337 -10.81 -19.18 -12.63
C GLU A 337 -10.34 -19.46 -11.20
N ALA A 338 -9.20 -20.14 -11.03
CA ALA A 338 -8.61 -20.44 -9.73
C ALA A 338 -8.29 -19.15 -8.94
N PHE A 339 -7.84 -18.08 -9.62
CA PHE A 339 -7.59 -16.79 -8.99
C PHE A 339 -8.89 -16.13 -8.52
N GLN A 340 -9.95 -16.14 -9.35
CA GLN A 340 -11.27 -15.64 -8.95
C GLN A 340 -11.84 -16.40 -7.75
N ASP A 341 -11.64 -17.72 -7.68
CA ASP A 341 -12.10 -18.55 -6.54
C ASP A 341 -11.39 -18.13 -5.24
N ALA A 342 -10.09 -17.80 -5.31
CA ALA A 342 -9.39 -17.26 -4.16
C ALA A 342 -9.93 -15.87 -3.75
N VAL A 343 -10.22 -15.00 -4.71
CA VAL A 343 -10.77 -13.65 -4.45
C VAL A 343 -12.20 -13.69 -3.94
N ARG A 344 -13.03 -14.66 -4.36
CA ARG A 344 -14.41 -14.85 -3.87
C ARG A 344 -14.50 -15.09 -2.37
N GLN A 345 -13.42 -15.51 -1.71
CA GLN A 345 -13.39 -15.63 -0.26
C GLN A 345 -13.60 -14.27 0.43
N LEU A 346 -13.37 -13.15 -0.24
CA LEU A 346 -13.53 -11.77 0.24
C LEU A 346 -12.95 -11.57 1.65
N GLN A 347 -11.78 -12.15 1.93
CA GLN A 347 -11.08 -11.96 3.19
C GLN A 347 -10.27 -10.66 3.20
N ASN A 348 -9.85 -10.17 2.01
CA ASN A 348 -9.29 -8.83 1.87
C ASN A 348 -10.43 -7.81 2.00
N PRO A 349 -10.39 -6.93 3.02
CA PRO A 349 -11.53 -6.04 3.29
C PRO A 349 -11.53 -4.74 2.46
N TYR A 350 -10.44 -4.43 1.74
CA TYR A 350 -10.24 -3.06 1.26
C TYR A 350 -9.80 -2.91 -0.19
N PHE A 351 -8.82 -3.66 -0.67
CA PHE A 351 -8.13 -3.31 -1.91
C PHE A 351 -8.88 -3.68 -3.19
N THR A 352 -8.80 -2.78 -4.18
CA THR A 352 -9.04 -3.11 -5.58
C THR A 352 -8.01 -4.11 -6.07
N ILE A 353 -8.39 -4.98 -6.98
CA ILE A 353 -7.51 -5.98 -7.59
C ILE A 353 -7.41 -5.72 -9.08
N MET A 354 -6.18 -5.65 -9.60
CA MET A 354 -5.85 -5.70 -11.02
C MET A 354 -5.09 -7.00 -11.29
N TYR A 355 -5.43 -7.69 -12.35
CA TYR A 355 -4.91 -9.00 -12.73
C TYR A 355 -4.53 -9.03 -14.20
N ALA A 356 -3.49 -9.81 -14.52
CA ALA A 356 -3.15 -10.22 -15.89
C ALA A 356 -2.52 -11.62 -15.88
N ASP A 357 -2.66 -12.37 -16.99
CA ASP A 357 -2.11 -13.72 -17.11
C ASP A 357 -1.53 -14.02 -18.50
N LYS A 358 -0.87 -15.20 -18.60
CA LYS A 358 -0.24 -15.67 -19.84
C LYS A 358 -1.24 -16.11 -20.92
N ASP A 359 -2.48 -16.42 -20.53
CA ASP A 359 -3.54 -16.80 -21.46
C ASP A 359 -4.20 -15.57 -22.10
N GLY A 360 -3.76 -14.36 -21.66
CA GLY A 360 -4.14 -13.07 -22.21
C GLY A 360 -5.31 -12.40 -21.50
N HIS A 361 -5.79 -12.99 -20.40
CA HIS A 361 -6.85 -12.38 -19.61
C HIS A 361 -6.36 -11.20 -18.79
N ILE A 362 -7.19 -10.15 -18.74
CA ILE A 362 -7.02 -9.00 -17.85
C ILE A 362 -8.29 -8.78 -17.03
N MET A 363 -8.15 -8.44 -15.74
CA MET A 363 -9.31 -8.25 -14.87
C MET A 363 -9.09 -7.09 -13.89
N HIS A 364 -10.14 -6.30 -13.71
CA HIS A 364 -10.29 -5.35 -12.61
C HIS A 364 -11.46 -5.77 -11.73
N VAL A 365 -11.24 -5.84 -10.42
CA VAL A 365 -12.28 -6.06 -9.41
C VAL A 365 -12.24 -4.90 -8.41
N PHE A 366 -13.36 -4.19 -8.27
CA PHE A 366 -13.58 -3.25 -7.17
C PHE A 366 -13.77 -4.05 -5.88
N GLY A 367 -12.65 -4.56 -5.36
CA GLY A 367 -12.59 -5.53 -4.26
C GLY A 367 -12.93 -4.91 -2.90
N GLY A 368 -12.70 -5.70 -1.87
CA GLY A 368 -13.00 -5.32 -0.50
C GLY A 368 -14.43 -5.66 -0.08
N ARG A 369 -14.84 -5.13 1.07
CA ARG A 369 -16.14 -5.39 1.67
C ARG A 369 -16.94 -4.11 1.78
N THR A 370 -17.86 -3.89 0.85
CA THR A 370 -18.79 -2.76 0.88
C THR A 370 -20.04 -3.17 1.66
N PRO A 371 -20.43 -2.43 2.72
CA PRO A 371 -21.67 -2.70 3.45
C PRO A 371 -22.91 -2.62 2.57
N ILE A 372 -23.88 -3.52 2.79
CA ILE A 372 -25.24 -3.36 2.24
C ILE A 372 -25.98 -2.42 3.17
N ARG A 373 -26.01 -1.14 2.80
CA ARG A 373 -26.59 -0.09 3.62
C ARG A 373 -28.10 -0.04 3.49
N PRO A 374 -28.85 0.16 4.61
CA PRO A 374 -30.29 0.32 4.59
C PRO A 374 -30.74 1.45 3.67
N LYS A 375 -31.91 1.29 3.05
CA LYS A 375 -32.53 2.34 2.24
C LYS A 375 -33.03 3.48 3.13
N GLY A 376 -32.79 4.72 2.73
CA GLY A 376 -33.18 5.91 3.45
C GLY A 376 -32.42 7.12 2.91
N ASP A 377 -32.79 8.31 3.38
CA ASP A 377 -32.10 9.56 3.05
C ASP A 377 -30.94 9.80 4.05
N TRP A 378 -29.98 8.89 4.04
CA TRP A 378 -28.82 8.89 4.93
C TRP A 378 -27.55 9.33 4.18
N ASN A 379 -26.79 10.23 4.79
CA ASN A 379 -25.45 10.59 4.29
C ASN A 379 -24.41 9.58 4.80
N TRP A 380 -24.24 8.49 4.11
CA TRP A 380 -23.28 7.43 4.46
C TRP A 380 -21.80 7.85 4.41
N LEU A 381 -21.47 8.93 3.68
CA LEU A 381 -20.11 9.50 3.67
C LEU A 381 -19.82 10.40 4.90
N GLY A 382 -20.79 10.60 5.76
CA GLY A 382 -20.67 11.44 6.94
C GLY A 382 -20.99 10.70 8.23
N VAL A 383 -21.59 11.43 9.18
CA VAL A 383 -22.06 10.88 10.45
C VAL A 383 -23.50 10.40 10.28
N VAL A 384 -23.76 9.17 10.69
CA VAL A 384 -25.07 8.52 10.57
C VAL A 384 -25.75 8.49 11.93
N PRO A 385 -27.08 8.74 12.02
CA PRO A 385 -27.82 8.59 13.29
C PRO A 385 -27.72 7.16 13.82
N GLY A 386 -27.27 7.00 15.08
CA GLY A 386 -27.06 5.71 15.73
C GLY A 386 -28.11 5.35 16.77
N ASP A 387 -29.19 6.14 16.90
CA ASP A 387 -30.20 5.99 17.92
C ASP A 387 -31.30 4.94 17.60
N SER A 388 -31.23 4.35 16.37
CA SER A 388 -32.25 3.43 15.87
C SER A 388 -31.65 2.30 15.03
N PRO A 389 -32.30 1.13 14.93
CA PRO A 389 -31.85 0.06 14.04
C PRO A 389 -31.96 0.36 12.55
N ASP A 390 -32.63 1.45 12.16
CA ASP A 390 -32.92 1.77 10.74
C ASP A 390 -31.66 2.06 9.92
N THR A 391 -30.57 2.43 10.58
CA THR A 391 -29.26 2.70 9.96
C THR A 391 -28.26 1.56 10.17
N GLN A 392 -28.62 0.52 10.90
CA GLN A 392 -27.71 -0.60 11.19
C GLN A 392 -27.60 -1.55 10.00
N TRP A 393 -26.37 -1.86 9.59
CA TRP A 393 -26.08 -2.91 8.61
C TRP A 393 -25.31 -4.05 9.28
N ASP A 394 -25.51 -5.28 8.74
CA ASP A 394 -24.89 -6.51 9.21
C ASP A 394 -24.29 -7.36 8.07
N LYS A 395 -24.51 -6.96 6.82
CA LYS A 395 -24.09 -7.68 5.61
C LYS A 395 -23.24 -6.79 4.72
N THR A 396 -22.41 -7.46 3.91
CA THR A 396 -21.65 -6.83 2.84
C THR A 396 -22.00 -7.46 1.50
N HIS A 397 -21.80 -6.73 0.41
CA HIS A 397 -22.02 -7.26 -0.94
C HIS A 397 -21.15 -8.50 -1.20
N PRO A 398 -21.71 -9.59 -1.75
CA PRO A 398 -20.95 -10.75 -2.19
C PRO A 398 -20.13 -10.39 -3.45
N TYR A 399 -19.11 -11.21 -3.76
CA TYR A 399 -18.21 -11.01 -4.91
C TYR A 399 -18.94 -10.74 -6.24
N ASP A 400 -20.05 -11.47 -6.49
CA ASP A 400 -20.76 -11.37 -7.77
C ASP A 400 -21.51 -10.04 -7.94
N GLU A 401 -21.80 -9.33 -6.85
CA GLU A 401 -22.43 -8.00 -6.84
C GLU A 401 -21.42 -6.85 -6.89
N LEU A 402 -20.10 -7.12 -6.80
CA LEU A 402 -19.09 -6.07 -6.86
C LEU A 402 -18.84 -5.63 -8.31
N PRO A 403 -18.56 -4.32 -8.54
CA PRO A 403 -18.15 -3.85 -9.85
C PRO A 403 -16.87 -4.54 -10.32
N LYS A 404 -16.89 -5.12 -11.52
CA LYS A 404 -15.75 -5.82 -12.11
C LYS A 404 -15.80 -5.76 -13.63
N SER A 405 -14.61 -5.76 -14.25
CA SER A 405 -14.44 -5.85 -15.70
C SER A 405 -13.41 -6.92 -16.01
N ILE A 406 -13.74 -7.80 -16.92
CA ILE A 406 -12.90 -8.91 -17.40
C ILE A 406 -12.85 -8.82 -18.92
N ASP A 407 -11.66 -8.78 -19.50
CA ASP A 407 -11.39 -8.76 -20.93
C ASP A 407 -12.27 -7.73 -21.70
N PRO A 408 -12.24 -6.43 -21.33
CA PRO A 408 -13.03 -5.43 -22.03
C PRO A 408 -12.59 -5.29 -23.49
N GLU A 409 -13.52 -4.91 -24.38
CA GLU A 409 -13.23 -4.68 -25.80
C GLU A 409 -12.12 -3.66 -26.06
N SER A 410 -11.93 -2.71 -25.13
CA SER A 410 -10.84 -1.72 -25.17
C SER A 410 -9.46 -2.36 -25.09
N GLY A 411 -9.33 -3.57 -24.54
CA GLY A 411 -8.09 -4.31 -24.38
C GLY A 411 -7.16 -3.77 -23.29
N TRP A 412 -7.63 -2.85 -22.43
CA TRP A 412 -6.84 -2.32 -21.32
C TRP A 412 -7.70 -1.96 -20.11
N LEU A 413 -7.09 -1.98 -18.93
CA LEU A 413 -7.68 -1.59 -17.66
C LEU A 413 -6.68 -0.75 -16.88
N GLN A 414 -7.16 0.28 -16.19
CA GLN A 414 -6.38 1.10 -15.27
C GLN A 414 -7.10 1.28 -13.93
N ASN A 415 -6.37 1.57 -12.88
CA ASN A 415 -6.88 2.18 -11.67
C ASN A 415 -5.80 3.03 -11.01
N ALA A 416 -6.14 4.26 -10.73
CA ALA A 416 -5.32 5.20 -9.99
C ALA A 416 -6.07 5.73 -8.76
N ASN A 417 -6.83 4.88 -8.08
CA ASN A 417 -7.72 5.17 -6.94
C ASN A 417 -8.95 5.99 -7.34
N ASP A 418 -9.47 5.71 -8.48
CA ASP A 418 -10.66 6.30 -9.07
C ASP A 418 -11.83 5.29 -9.08
N PRO A 419 -13.07 5.73 -9.37
CA PRO A 419 -14.23 4.87 -9.39
C PRO A 419 -14.11 3.69 -10.37
N PRO A 420 -14.78 2.55 -10.13
CA PRO A 420 -14.66 1.38 -11.00
C PRO A 420 -15.17 1.60 -12.44
N TRP A 421 -16.07 2.56 -12.66
CA TRP A 421 -16.58 2.89 -13.98
C TRP A 421 -15.64 3.76 -14.84
N THR A 422 -14.47 4.17 -14.28
CA THR A 422 -13.41 4.87 -15.01
C THR A 422 -12.20 3.98 -15.30
N THR A 423 -12.35 2.67 -15.09
CA THR A 423 -11.24 1.70 -15.24
C THR A 423 -10.81 1.48 -16.69
N THR A 424 -11.67 1.80 -17.67
CA THR A 424 -11.38 1.80 -19.11
C THR A 424 -12.36 2.68 -19.88
N PHE A 425 -12.00 3.06 -21.10
CA PHE A 425 -12.86 3.82 -22.00
C PHE A 425 -12.89 3.18 -23.41
N PRO A 426 -14.08 3.02 -24.06
CA PRO A 426 -15.42 3.29 -23.49
C PRO A 426 -15.66 2.52 -22.18
N ASN A 427 -16.51 3.09 -21.30
CA ASN A 427 -16.77 2.53 -19.98
C ASN A 427 -17.33 1.10 -20.07
N ALA A 428 -16.63 0.13 -19.46
CA ALA A 428 -17.08 -1.26 -19.37
C ALA A 428 -18.04 -1.52 -18.19
N ILE A 429 -18.10 -0.60 -17.23
CA ILE A 429 -18.93 -0.69 -16.03
C ILE A 429 -19.84 0.55 -16.00
N SER A 430 -21.15 0.34 -15.89
CA SER A 430 -22.13 1.41 -15.70
C SER A 430 -22.35 1.66 -14.21
N ARG A 431 -22.15 2.90 -13.75
CA ARG A 431 -22.40 3.26 -12.35
C ARG A 431 -23.88 3.11 -11.94
N HIS A 432 -24.79 3.18 -12.90
CA HIS A 432 -26.24 3.09 -12.66
C HIS A 432 -26.69 1.67 -12.27
N ASP A 433 -25.82 0.66 -12.48
CA ASP A 433 -26.10 -0.72 -12.09
C ASP A 433 -25.78 -0.98 -10.60
N TYR A 434 -25.21 0.01 -9.89
CA TYR A 434 -24.77 -0.10 -8.50
C TYR A 434 -25.42 0.92 -7.59
N PRO A 435 -25.54 0.64 -6.28
CA PRO A 435 -26.00 1.62 -5.30
C PRO A 435 -25.11 2.86 -5.27
N GLY A 436 -25.69 4.04 -5.04
CA GLY A 436 -24.93 5.30 -5.02
C GLY A 436 -23.83 5.38 -3.96
N TYR A 437 -23.92 4.57 -2.90
CA TYR A 437 -22.88 4.45 -1.86
C TYR A 437 -21.73 3.51 -2.24
N MET A 438 -21.80 2.80 -3.39
CA MET A 438 -20.74 1.85 -3.80
C MET A 438 -19.40 2.54 -3.96
N SER A 439 -19.37 3.69 -4.61
CA SER A 439 -18.18 4.50 -4.85
C SER A 439 -18.52 5.96 -5.09
N GLN A 440 -17.60 6.85 -4.74
CA GLN A 440 -17.67 8.25 -5.14
C GLN A 440 -17.55 8.36 -6.68
N ASN A 441 -18.19 9.37 -7.28
CA ASN A 441 -18.15 9.60 -8.71
C ASN A 441 -17.30 10.82 -9.06
N PHE A 442 -15.99 10.64 -9.09
CA PHE A 442 -15.04 11.69 -9.46
C PHE A 442 -13.73 11.07 -9.95
N MET A 443 -13.23 11.54 -11.11
CA MET A 443 -11.95 11.13 -11.66
C MET A 443 -10.94 12.27 -11.53
N HIS A 444 -9.98 12.14 -10.61
CA HIS A 444 -8.95 13.15 -10.38
C HIS A 444 -7.86 13.14 -11.46
N PHE A 445 -7.02 14.19 -11.51
CA PHE A 445 -6.04 14.38 -12.59
C PHE A 445 -5.05 13.23 -12.80
N ARG A 446 -4.59 12.56 -11.73
CA ARG A 446 -3.69 11.41 -11.87
C ARG A 446 -4.37 10.24 -12.55
N ALA A 447 -5.64 9.97 -12.23
CA ALA A 447 -6.44 8.96 -12.93
C ALA A 447 -6.71 9.35 -14.39
N GLN A 448 -6.99 10.64 -14.65
CA GLN A 448 -7.13 11.14 -16.04
C GLN A 448 -5.83 10.95 -16.83
N ARG A 449 -4.66 11.27 -16.24
CA ARG A 449 -3.35 11.03 -16.86
C ARG A 449 -3.13 9.54 -17.11
N SER A 450 -3.43 8.69 -16.14
CA SER A 450 -3.37 7.23 -16.24
C SER A 450 -4.20 6.71 -17.43
N ALA A 451 -5.49 7.05 -17.46
CA ALA A 451 -6.39 6.59 -18.51
C ALA A 451 -6.00 7.16 -19.89
N ARG A 452 -5.58 8.43 -19.97
CA ARG A 452 -5.19 9.09 -21.23
C ARG A 452 -4.02 8.37 -21.89
N MET A 453 -2.96 8.05 -21.15
CA MET A 453 -1.79 7.34 -21.69
C MET A 453 -2.16 5.97 -22.26
N ALA A 454 -3.01 5.21 -21.55
CA ALA A 454 -3.48 3.90 -22.01
C ALA A 454 -4.48 4.00 -23.18
N PHE A 455 -5.32 5.05 -23.21
CA PHE A 455 -6.33 5.26 -24.24
C PHE A 455 -5.72 5.69 -25.59
N GLU A 456 -4.74 6.61 -25.56
CA GLU A 456 -4.15 7.22 -26.76
C GLU A 456 -3.16 6.29 -27.49
N ASP A 457 -2.63 5.26 -26.83
CA ASP A 457 -1.69 4.30 -27.42
C ASP A 457 -2.40 2.98 -27.78
N GLU A 458 -2.54 2.72 -29.07
CA GLU A 458 -3.23 1.53 -29.56
C GLU A 458 -2.36 0.25 -29.57
N SER A 459 -1.04 0.35 -29.35
CA SER A 459 -0.13 -0.79 -29.49
C SER A 459 1.13 -0.63 -28.62
N ILE A 460 0.98 -0.94 -27.35
CA ILE A 460 1.97 -0.71 -26.29
C ILE A 460 3.10 -1.79 -26.32
N THR A 461 4.34 -1.35 -26.38
CA THR A 461 5.53 -2.22 -26.18
C THR A 461 5.90 -2.32 -24.72
N PHE A 462 6.70 -3.33 -24.35
CA PHE A 462 7.25 -3.45 -23.00
C PHE A 462 8.13 -2.23 -22.61
N GLN A 463 8.79 -1.58 -23.54
CA GLN A 463 9.57 -0.38 -23.25
C GLN A 463 8.66 0.83 -23.01
N GLU A 464 7.61 1.02 -23.80
CA GLU A 464 6.67 2.12 -23.62
C GLU A 464 5.92 2.03 -22.28
N ILE A 465 5.53 0.81 -21.83
CA ILE A 465 4.89 0.66 -20.52
C ILE A 465 5.86 0.99 -19.36
N LEU A 466 7.18 0.74 -19.52
CA LEU A 466 8.22 1.22 -18.60
C LEU A 466 8.29 2.76 -18.59
N ASP A 467 8.25 3.38 -19.78
CA ASP A 467 8.34 4.83 -19.94
C ASP A 467 7.07 5.52 -19.39
N TYR A 468 5.89 4.94 -19.61
CA TYR A 468 4.63 5.40 -19.01
C TYR A 468 4.66 5.35 -17.49
N LYS A 469 5.20 4.27 -16.92
CA LYS A 469 5.37 4.21 -15.45
C LYS A 469 6.24 5.35 -14.91
N MET A 470 7.20 5.81 -15.70
CA MET A 470 8.14 6.88 -15.34
C MET A 470 7.66 8.27 -15.77
N ASP A 471 6.41 8.41 -16.24
CA ASP A 471 5.85 9.68 -16.71
C ASP A 471 5.74 10.71 -15.58
N THR A 472 6.35 11.88 -15.80
CA THR A 472 6.39 13.00 -14.88
C THR A 472 5.60 14.22 -15.38
N ARG A 473 4.76 14.04 -16.41
CA ARG A 473 3.94 15.11 -16.97
C ARG A 473 2.82 15.51 -16.02
N MET A 474 2.64 16.79 -15.85
CA MET A 474 1.68 17.39 -14.94
C MET A 474 0.36 17.67 -15.66
N GLU A 475 -0.64 16.80 -15.50
CA GLU A 475 -1.94 16.92 -16.17
C GLU A 475 -2.65 18.25 -15.84
N LEU A 476 -2.55 18.74 -14.61
CA LEU A 476 -3.07 20.05 -14.23
C LEU A 476 -2.47 21.19 -15.07
N ALA A 477 -1.16 21.14 -15.36
CA ALA A 477 -0.52 22.15 -16.18
C ALA A 477 -1.12 22.17 -17.61
N ASP A 478 -1.40 20.99 -18.18
CA ASP A 478 -2.03 20.90 -19.50
C ASP A 478 -3.42 21.52 -19.54
N ARG A 479 -4.14 21.52 -18.40
CA ARG A 479 -5.50 22.06 -18.29
C ARG A 479 -5.56 23.59 -18.25
N ILE A 480 -4.52 24.27 -17.76
CA ILE A 480 -4.62 25.71 -17.41
C ILE A 480 -3.47 26.58 -17.90
N ILE A 481 -2.28 26.02 -18.21
CA ILE A 481 -1.10 26.84 -18.49
C ILE A 481 -1.27 27.73 -19.73
N ASN A 482 -1.98 27.26 -20.74
CA ASN A 482 -2.19 28.06 -21.97
C ASN A 482 -3.04 29.32 -21.71
N ASP A 483 -4.02 29.23 -20.80
CA ASP A 483 -4.82 30.38 -20.39
C ASP A 483 -4.00 31.35 -19.54
N LEU A 484 -3.16 30.82 -18.62
CA LEU A 484 -2.21 31.63 -17.84
C LEU A 484 -1.24 32.42 -18.77
N LEU A 485 -0.66 31.75 -19.77
CA LEU A 485 0.24 32.39 -20.73
C LEU A 485 -0.43 33.46 -21.56
N LYS A 486 -1.72 33.31 -21.90
CA LYS A 486 -2.51 34.37 -22.59
C LYS A 486 -2.72 35.59 -21.69
N LEU A 487 -3.00 35.39 -20.40
CA LEU A 487 -3.19 36.50 -19.46
C LEU A 487 -1.90 37.31 -19.26
N THR A 488 -0.73 36.68 -19.35
CA THR A 488 0.57 37.36 -19.25
C THR A 488 1.05 38.03 -20.54
N ALA A 489 0.33 37.89 -21.67
CA ALA A 489 0.80 38.27 -23.00
C ALA A 489 1.10 39.77 -23.13
N ASN A 490 0.31 40.62 -22.47
CA ASN A 490 0.41 42.09 -22.52
C ASN A 490 0.95 42.70 -21.22
N ALA A 491 1.55 41.90 -20.35
CA ALA A 491 2.12 42.41 -19.11
C ALA A 491 3.38 43.25 -19.38
N ASN A 492 3.50 44.36 -18.67
CA ASN A 492 4.68 45.29 -18.71
C ASN A 492 5.60 45.11 -17.49
N ASP A 493 5.22 44.27 -16.56
CA ASP A 493 6.01 43.97 -15.35
C ASP A 493 7.12 42.98 -15.70
N GLU A 494 8.37 43.35 -15.39
CA GLU A 494 9.58 42.57 -15.72
C GLU A 494 9.52 41.13 -15.14
N ILE A 495 8.99 40.98 -13.90
CA ILE A 495 8.90 39.68 -13.24
C ILE A 495 7.88 38.81 -13.98
N ILE A 496 6.74 39.37 -14.41
CA ILE A 496 5.73 38.63 -15.17
C ILE A 496 6.24 38.25 -16.56
N ILE A 497 6.99 39.14 -17.24
CA ILE A 497 7.63 38.85 -18.52
C ILE A 497 8.59 37.65 -18.39
N GLU A 498 9.46 37.67 -17.38
CA GLU A 498 10.40 36.59 -17.14
C GLU A 498 9.68 35.28 -16.72
N THR A 499 8.65 35.36 -15.86
CA THR A 499 7.78 34.25 -15.48
C THR A 499 7.17 33.59 -16.71
N ARG A 500 6.60 34.41 -17.62
CA ARG A 500 6.05 33.92 -18.89
C ARG A 500 7.11 33.22 -19.72
N ARG A 501 8.33 33.78 -19.82
CA ARG A 501 9.44 33.17 -20.56
C ARG A 501 9.76 31.77 -20.02
N VAL A 502 9.89 31.64 -18.69
CA VAL A 502 10.18 30.37 -18.04
C VAL A 502 9.07 29.36 -18.27
N LEU A 503 7.80 29.73 -18.01
CA LEU A 503 6.67 28.83 -18.15
C LEU A 503 6.36 28.46 -19.62
N SER A 504 6.64 29.34 -20.58
CA SER A 504 6.48 29.06 -22.02
C SER A 504 7.50 28.02 -22.52
N ASN A 505 8.69 27.97 -21.91
CA ASN A 505 9.76 27.04 -22.27
C ASN A 505 9.70 25.73 -21.44
N TRP A 506 8.82 25.65 -20.46
CA TRP A 506 8.70 24.49 -19.60
C TRP A 506 7.98 23.33 -20.33
N ASP A 507 8.54 22.13 -20.24
CA ASP A 507 8.02 20.89 -20.84
C ASP A 507 6.79 20.30 -20.12
N ARG A 508 6.29 20.97 -19.07
CA ARG A 508 5.19 20.55 -18.18
C ARG A 508 5.49 19.25 -17.43
N GLN A 509 6.74 18.93 -17.24
CA GLN A 509 7.21 17.76 -16.51
C GLN A 509 7.91 18.17 -15.19
N THR A 510 8.07 17.18 -14.30
CA THR A 510 8.83 17.28 -13.05
C THR A 510 10.05 16.35 -13.06
N ASN A 511 10.76 16.28 -14.21
CA ASN A 511 12.06 15.65 -14.29
C ASN A 511 13.07 16.43 -13.44
N SER A 512 14.14 15.80 -12.99
CA SER A 512 15.14 16.44 -12.13
C SER A 512 15.77 17.73 -12.74
N ASP A 513 15.83 17.80 -14.06
CA ASP A 513 16.37 18.94 -14.83
C ASP A 513 15.28 19.89 -15.36
N SER A 514 13.99 19.61 -15.13
CA SER A 514 12.86 20.44 -15.57
C SER A 514 12.91 21.83 -14.95
N LYS A 515 12.86 22.85 -15.80
CA LYS A 515 12.88 24.27 -15.44
C LYS A 515 11.49 24.88 -15.67
N GLY A 516 10.89 25.42 -14.61
CA GLY A 516 9.52 25.94 -14.61
C GLY A 516 8.57 25.18 -13.71
N ALA A 517 8.84 23.90 -13.41
CA ALA A 517 8.00 23.08 -12.52
C ALA A 517 7.92 23.66 -11.10
N VAL A 518 9.03 24.11 -10.53
CA VAL A 518 9.09 24.76 -9.20
C VAL A 518 8.25 26.02 -9.19
N LEU A 519 8.39 26.88 -10.21
CA LEU A 519 7.64 28.12 -10.35
C LEU A 519 6.12 27.85 -10.50
N PHE A 520 5.75 26.91 -11.37
CA PHE A 520 4.34 26.56 -11.57
C PHE A 520 3.72 25.99 -10.28
N LYS A 521 4.44 25.11 -9.57
CA LYS A 521 3.99 24.57 -8.29
C LYS A 521 3.82 25.67 -7.24
N ALA A 522 4.78 26.57 -7.11
CA ALA A 522 4.68 27.70 -6.17
C ALA A 522 3.45 28.57 -6.46
N TRP A 523 3.14 28.80 -7.75
CA TRP A 523 1.93 29.53 -8.13
C TRP A 523 0.65 28.75 -7.78
N ILE A 524 0.56 27.46 -8.12
CA ILE A 524 -0.61 26.64 -7.79
C ILE A 524 -0.82 26.55 -6.27
N ASP A 525 0.23 26.35 -5.48
CA ASP A 525 0.11 26.30 -4.03
C ASP A 525 -0.42 27.65 -3.48
N THR A 526 0.03 28.77 -4.05
CA THR A 526 -0.48 30.10 -3.69
C THR A 526 -1.94 30.26 -4.05
N VAL A 527 -2.37 29.84 -5.23
CA VAL A 527 -3.76 29.95 -5.69
C VAL A 527 -4.67 29.01 -4.88
N GLN A 528 -4.28 27.76 -4.65
CA GLN A 528 -5.10 26.79 -3.91
C GLN A 528 -5.27 27.14 -2.42
N PHE A 529 -4.37 27.94 -1.87
CA PHE A 529 -4.53 28.45 -0.49
C PHE A 529 -5.70 29.44 -0.38
N TYR A 530 -5.98 30.20 -1.47
CA TYR A 530 -7.00 31.27 -1.47
C TYR A 530 -8.30 30.90 -2.20
N VAL A 531 -8.32 29.78 -2.95
CA VAL A 531 -9.41 29.44 -3.86
C VAL A 531 -9.84 28.00 -3.66
N ASN A 532 -11.15 27.78 -3.56
CA ASN A 532 -11.70 26.44 -3.63
C ASN A 532 -11.32 25.80 -5.00
N LYS A 533 -10.91 24.53 -5.00
CA LYS A 533 -10.48 23.82 -6.23
C LYS A 533 -11.49 23.90 -7.36
N ASP A 534 -12.78 23.89 -7.03
CA ASP A 534 -13.86 23.96 -8.03
C ASP A 534 -13.98 25.35 -8.66
N GLU A 535 -13.54 26.40 -7.97
CA GLU A 535 -13.57 27.79 -8.44
C GLU A 535 -12.40 28.14 -9.35
N LEU A 536 -11.33 27.36 -9.35
CA LEU A 536 -10.15 27.56 -10.22
C LEU A 536 -10.49 27.42 -11.70
N PHE A 537 -11.42 26.53 -12.04
CA PHE A 537 -11.68 26.14 -13.40
C PHE A 537 -12.88 26.87 -14.01
N ARG A 538 -12.77 27.24 -15.30
CA ARG A 538 -13.87 27.74 -16.10
C ARG A 538 -14.94 26.67 -16.31
N LEU A 539 -14.56 25.44 -16.51
CA LEU A 539 -15.43 24.27 -16.61
C LEU A 539 -15.03 23.24 -15.56
N GLY A 540 -15.93 22.97 -14.61
CA GLY A 540 -15.78 21.94 -13.60
C GLY A 540 -15.80 20.52 -14.19
N TRP A 541 -15.46 19.52 -13.37
CA TRP A 541 -15.46 18.12 -13.80
C TRP A 541 -16.85 17.64 -14.23
N LYS A 542 -16.92 16.90 -15.34
CA LYS A 542 -18.12 16.28 -15.87
C LYS A 542 -17.89 14.82 -16.20
N GLU A 543 -18.83 13.97 -15.81
CA GLU A 543 -18.78 12.53 -16.05
C GLU A 543 -18.69 12.16 -17.53
N GLU A 544 -19.46 12.87 -18.39
CA GLU A 544 -19.49 12.64 -19.83
C GLU A 544 -18.17 13.03 -20.54
N GLN A 545 -17.31 13.77 -19.85
CA GLN A 545 -16.00 14.22 -20.28
C GLN A 545 -14.97 13.95 -19.19
N ALA A 546 -15.01 12.74 -18.60
CA ALA A 546 -14.27 12.39 -17.40
C ALA A 546 -12.75 12.60 -17.52
N MET A 547 -12.17 12.33 -18.71
CA MET A 547 -10.74 12.52 -18.98
C MET A 547 -10.36 13.96 -19.35
N ASP A 548 -11.30 14.83 -19.74
CA ASP A 548 -11.02 16.14 -20.36
C ASP A 548 -11.40 17.32 -19.47
N THR A 549 -12.11 17.07 -18.40
CA THR A 549 -12.55 18.09 -17.44
C THR A 549 -12.05 17.77 -16.03
N PRO A 550 -11.80 18.79 -15.19
CA PRO A 550 -12.00 20.22 -15.39
C PRO A 550 -10.97 20.86 -16.32
N VAL A 551 -11.28 22.03 -16.90
CA VAL A 551 -10.40 22.71 -17.85
C VAL A 551 -10.59 24.24 -17.90
N GLY A 552 -9.49 24.92 -18.21
CA GLY A 552 -9.43 26.38 -18.40
C GLY A 552 -9.48 27.15 -17.07
N LEU A 553 -8.85 28.31 -17.02
CA LEU A 553 -8.90 29.20 -15.85
C LEU A 553 -10.23 29.94 -15.77
N ASN A 554 -10.75 30.07 -14.54
CA ASN A 554 -11.94 30.88 -14.28
C ASN A 554 -11.60 32.38 -14.49
N PRO A 555 -12.26 33.07 -15.44
CA PRO A 555 -11.88 34.41 -15.82
C PRO A 555 -12.22 35.49 -14.78
N THR A 556 -12.93 35.16 -13.72
CA THR A 556 -13.33 36.09 -12.66
C THR A 556 -12.27 36.34 -11.59
N MET A 557 -11.14 35.62 -11.67
CA MET A 557 -10.10 35.63 -10.63
C MET A 557 -8.85 36.41 -11.08
N ASP A 558 -8.17 37.05 -10.13
CA ASP A 558 -6.87 37.70 -10.37
C ASP A 558 -5.72 36.69 -10.26
N TYR A 559 -5.32 36.17 -11.42
CA TYR A 559 -4.18 35.27 -11.51
C TYR A 559 -2.83 35.99 -11.66
N LEU A 560 -2.82 37.24 -12.14
CA LEU A 560 -1.55 37.98 -12.34
C LEU A 560 -0.92 38.38 -11.03
N GLY A 561 -1.72 38.83 -10.05
CA GLY A 561 -1.23 39.17 -8.71
C GLY A 561 -0.68 37.94 -7.99
N SER A 562 -1.39 36.83 -8.02
CA SER A 562 -0.92 35.58 -7.39
C SER A 562 0.33 35.00 -8.09
N LEU A 563 0.43 35.11 -9.43
CA LEU A 563 1.59 34.68 -10.20
C LEU A 563 2.82 35.50 -9.88
N LYS A 564 2.66 36.84 -9.79
CA LYS A 564 3.74 37.74 -9.38
C LYS A 564 4.24 37.42 -7.98
N SER A 565 3.33 37.25 -7.02
CA SER A 565 3.68 36.92 -5.64
C SER A 565 4.44 35.59 -5.54
N ALA A 566 4.02 34.56 -6.28
CA ALA A 566 4.73 33.28 -6.35
C ALA A 566 6.12 33.43 -6.99
N ALA A 567 6.23 34.18 -8.08
CA ALA A 567 7.51 34.45 -8.76
C ALA A 567 8.50 35.21 -7.84
N GLU A 568 8.03 36.25 -7.14
CA GLU A 568 8.82 36.99 -6.16
C GLU A 568 9.32 36.08 -5.01
N ALA A 569 8.45 35.16 -4.52
CA ALA A 569 8.84 34.19 -3.51
C ALA A 569 9.93 33.23 -4.02
N VAL A 570 9.78 32.70 -5.24
CA VAL A 570 10.79 31.82 -5.87
C VAL A 570 12.10 32.56 -6.08
N LEU A 571 12.09 33.80 -6.57
CA LEU A 571 13.30 34.65 -6.73
C LEU A 571 13.95 34.90 -5.39
N LYS A 572 13.20 35.23 -4.35
CA LYS A 572 13.73 35.51 -3.01
C LYS A 572 14.45 34.29 -2.43
N VAL A 573 13.89 33.08 -2.66
CA VAL A 573 14.43 31.86 -2.09
C VAL A 573 15.60 31.33 -2.92
N TYR A 574 15.43 31.24 -4.24
CA TYR A 574 16.38 30.53 -5.11
C TYR A 574 17.21 31.44 -6.01
N GLY A 575 16.96 32.76 -6.01
CA GLY A 575 17.69 33.73 -6.83
C GLY A 575 17.40 33.67 -8.34
N ARG A 576 16.53 32.72 -8.78
CA ARG A 576 16.16 32.49 -10.19
C ARG A 576 14.79 31.84 -10.32
N LEU A 577 14.05 32.11 -11.41
CA LEU A 577 12.75 31.50 -11.67
C LEU A 577 12.84 30.12 -12.34
N ASP A 578 13.93 29.86 -13.06
CA ASP A 578 14.16 28.62 -13.81
C ASP A 578 15.00 27.61 -13.04
N ILE A 579 14.83 27.55 -11.71
CA ILE A 579 15.50 26.55 -10.84
C ILE A 579 15.08 25.14 -11.27
N PRO A 580 16.03 24.20 -11.49
CA PRO A 580 15.71 22.80 -11.80
C PRO A 580 14.95 22.11 -10.65
N TRP A 581 13.99 21.23 -10.98
CA TRP A 581 13.22 20.50 -9.97
C TRP A 581 14.09 19.73 -8.99
N GLY A 582 15.08 18.99 -9.49
CA GLY A 582 15.96 18.15 -8.68
C GLY A 582 16.95 18.92 -7.79
N ASP A 583 17.14 20.24 -7.98
CA ASP A 583 17.93 21.05 -7.05
C ASP A 583 17.14 21.34 -5.76
N VAL A 584 15.81 21.40 -5.86
CA VAL A 584 14.89 21.68 -4.76
C VAL A 584 14.37 20.40 -4.11
N TYR A 585 13.98 19.41 -4.92
CA TYR A 585 13.36 18.16 -4.48
C TYR A 585 14.37 17.01 -4.51
N ARG A 586 14.62 16.39 -3.34
CA ARG A 586 15.75 15.49 -3.13
C ARG A 586 15.31 14.11 -2.63
N LEU A 587 16.09 13.10 -3.00
CA LEU A 587 16.09 11.76 -2.41
C LEU A 587 17.21 11.68 -1.40
N ILE A 588 16.89 11.74 -0.11
CA ILE A 588 17.90 11.75 0.96
C ILE A 588 17.65 10.56 1.89
N ARG A 589 18.67 9.73 2.07
CA ARG A 589 18.69 8.67 3.07
C ARG A 589 20.13 8.30 3.41
N ASP A 590 20.42 8.24 4.71
CA ASP A 590 21.76 8.02 5.25
C ASP A 590 22.75 9.06 4.64
N ASP A 591 23.78 8.66 3.94
CA ASP A 591 24.79 9.52 3.27
C ASP A 591 24.47 9.79 1.78
N VAL A 592 23.34 9.31 1.29
CA VAL A 592 22.91 9.47 -0.11
C VAL A 592 22.02 10.72 -0.24
N ASP A 593 22.38 11.64 -1.14
CA ASP A 593 21.58 12.80 -1.55
C ASP A 593 21.59 12.92 -3.07
N LEU A 594 20.46 12.57 -3.71
CA LEU A 594 20.27 12.54 -5.17
C LEU A 594 19.11 13.44 -5.60
N PRO A 595 19.15 13.99 -6.83
CA PRO A 595 18.03 14.72 -7.38
C PRO A 595 16.81 13.80 -7.53
N SER A 596 15.64 14.31 -7.12
CA SER A 596 14.38 13.61 -7.26
C SER A 596 13.63 14.01 -8.54
N ASN A 597 12.58 13.25 -8.85
CA ASN A 597 11.63 13.52 -9.94
C ASN A 597 10.23 13.07 -9.51
N GLY A 598 9.20 13.41 -10.29
CA GLY A 598 7.81 13.20 -9.88
C GLY A 598 7.35 14.24 -8.84
N GLY A 599 6.15 14.07 -8.32
CA GLY A 599 5.57 14.98 -7.34
C GLY A 599 4.23 14.48 -6.82
N PRO A 600 3.47 15.31 -6.05
CA PRO A 600 2.15 14.94 -5.55
C PRO A 600 1.21 14.50 -6.67
N GLY A 601 0.61 13.31 -6.55
CA GLY A 601 -0.16 12.68 -7.61
C GLY A 601 -1.47 13.39 -7.93
N ASP A 602 -2.46 13.24 -7.06
CA ASP A 602 -3.85 13.68 -7.34
C ASP A 602 -4.00 15.18 -7.56
N PRO A 603 -3.33 16.08 -6.79
CA PRO A 603 -3.52 17.52 -6.96
C PRO A 603 -2.97 18.07 -8.29
N TYR A 604 -1.90 17.46 -8.80
CA TYR A 604 -1.19 17.93 -9.99
C TYR A 604 -1.34 17.00 -11.20
N GLY A 605 -1.83 15.79 -10.99
CA GLY A 605 -2.00 14.79 -12.04
C GLY A 605 -0.69 14.13 -12.48
N LEU A 606 0.22 13.91 -11.53
CA LEU A 606 1.49 13.23 -11.79
C LEU A 606 1.31 11.71 -11.63
N PHE A 607 1.57 10.95 -12.69
CA PHE A 607 1.51 9.49 -12.63
C PHE A 607 2.66 8.90 -11.82
N ARG A 608 3.87 9.52 -11.93
CA ARG A 608 4.99 9.23 -11.05
C ARG A 608 4.86 10.02 -9.75
N VAL A 609 4.40 9.37 -8.71
CA VAL A 609 4.11 10.01 -7.43
C VAL A 609 5.33 10.03 -6.53
N THR A 610 5.66 11.22 -6.01
CA THR A 610 6.67 11.43 -4.96
C THR A 610 6.17 12.50 -4.00
N ASN A 611 6.10 12.18 -2.72
CA ASN A 611 5.66 13.09 -1.66
C ASN A 611 6.87 13.62 -0.89
N TYR A 612 6.84 14.90 -0.56
CA TYR A 612 8.00 15.61 0.01
C TYR A 612 7.64 16.33 1.29
N VAL A 613 8.64 16.47 2.18
CA VAL A 613 8.59 17.33 3.37
C VAL A 613 9.75 18.32 3.34
N PRO A 614 9.56 19.55 3.87
CA PRO A 614 10.65 20.52 3.99
C PRO A 614 11.71 20.01 4.98
N ILE A 615 13.00 20.25 4.67
CA ILE A 615 14.14 19.85 5.51
C ILE A 615 15.05 21.01 5.94
N GLY A 616 14.65 22.24 5.67
CA GLY A 616 15.50 23.41 5.78
C GLY A 616 16.31 23.66 4.49
N ASP A 617 17.07 24.73 4.45
CA ASP A 617 17.83 25.18 3.28
C ASP A 617 16.99 25.29 2.00
N ASP A 618 15.69 25.58 2.18
CA ASP A 618 14.69 25.69 1.11
C ASP A 618 14.58 24.47 0.18
N ARG A 619 15.00 23.30 0.69
CA ARG A 619 14.89 21.99 0.02
C ARG A 619 13.84 21.10 0.65
N PHE A 620 13.42 20.10 -0.12
CA PHE A 620 12.40 19.13 0.25
C PHE A 620 12.93 17.70 0.07
N MET A 621 12.72 16.86 1.06
CA MET A 621 13.10 15.45 1.05
C MET A 621 11.89 14.59 0.71
N ALA A 622 12.09 13.63 -0.19
CA ALA A 622 11.09 12.59 -0.51
C ALA A 622 10.91 11.64 0.67
N ILE A 623 9.65 11.38 1.02
CA ILE A 623 9.28 10.51 2.14
C ILE A 623 8.26 9.43 1.79
N GLY A 624 7.73 9.45 0.58
CA GLY A 624 6.66 8.53 0.14
C GLY A 624 6.34 8.71 -1.34
N GLY A 625 5.38 7.96 -1.81
CA GLY A 625 4.99 7.87 -3.21
C GLY A 625 5.28 6.49 -3.77
N ASP A 626 5.77 6.39 -5.00
CA ASP A 626 6.16 5.13 -5.63
C ASP A 626 7.03 4.30 -4.68
N SER A 627 6.47 3.25 -4.07
CA SER A 627 7.13 2.51 -2.99
C SER A 627 7.63 1.13 -3.42
N TYR A 628 6.77 0.32 -4.02
CA TYR A 628 7.14 -0.88 -4.78
C TYR A 628 6.67 -0.70 -6.22
N GLN A 629 7.53 -0.93 -7.18
CA GLN A 629 7.22 -0.80 -8.59
C GLN A 629 7.56 -2.11 -9.27
N ALA A 630 6.65 -2.67 -10.06
CA ALA A 630 6.96 -3.79 -10.93
C ALA A 630 6.19 -3.67 -12.24
N ILE A 631 6.80 -4.14 -13.31
CA ILE A 631 6.19 -4.26 -14.63
C ILE A 631 6.46 -5.67 -15.10
N ILE A 632 5.40 -6.39 -15.42
CA ILE A 632 5.44 -7.80 -15.80
C ILE A 632 4.78 -7.97 -17.17
N GLU A 633 5.43 -8.71 -18.07
CA GLU A 633 4.88 -9.21 -19.31
C GLU A 633 4.78 -10.72 -19.25
N PHE A 634 3.59 -11.27 -19.52
CA PHE A 634 3.26 -12.69 -19.39
C PHE A 634 3.40 -13.43 -20.72
N GLY A 635 4.64 -13.74 -21.11
CA GLY A 635 4.93 -14.67 -22.21
C GLY A 635 5.10 -16.12 -21.72
N ASP A 636 5.81 -16.94 -22.49
CA ASP A 636 6.15 -18.32 -22.09
C ASP A 636 6.84 -18.38 -20.72
N LYS A 637 7.71 -17.42 -20.46
CA LYS A 637 8.24 -17.08 -19.13
C LYS A 637 7.95 -15.61 -18.86
N PRO A 638 7.50 -15.25 -17.67
CA PRO A 638 7.29 -13.85 -17.32
C PRO A 638 8.59 -13.05 -17.39
N LYS A 639 8.55 -11.93 -18.10
CA LYS A 639 9.60 -10.91 -18.10
C LYS A 639 9.21 -9.81 -17.15
N ALA A 640 10.06 -9.51 -16.17
CA ALA A 640 9.72 -8.52 -15.15
C ALA A 640 10.89 -7.58 -14.82
N MET A 641 10.53 -6.33 -14.50
CA MET A 641 11.41 -5.32 -13.93
C MET A 641 10.81 -4.82 -12.63
N SER A 642 11.61 -4.55 -11.59
CA SER A 642 11.10 -4.06 -10.30
C SER A 642 12.01 -3.05 -9.61
N LEU A 643 11.48 -2.41 -8.58
CA LEU A 643 12.20 -1.50 -7.69
C LEU A 643 11.46 -1.41 -6.34
N VAL A 644 12.20 -1.52 -5.24
CA VAL A 644 11.75 -1.17 -3.90
C VAL A 644 12.43 0.12 -3.45
N THR A 645 11.66 1.13 -3.13
CA THR A 645 12.22 2.38 -2.62
C THR A 645 12.38 2.26 -1.10
N TYR A 646 13.54 2.43 -0.53
CA TYR A 646 14.86 2.84 -1.00
C TYR A 646 15.75 1.67 -1.43
N GLY A 647 15.39 0.46 -1.10
CA GLY A 647 16.09 -0.81 -1.18
C GLY A 647 15.39 -1.85 -0.29
N ASN A 648 15.85 -3.09 -0.31
CA ASN A 648 15.16 -4.22 0.32
C ASN A 648 15.55 -4.47 1.79
N ALA A 649 16.08 -3.47 2.49
CA ALA A 649 16.43 -3.58 3.90
C ALA A 649 16.23 -2.27 4.67
N SER A 650 15.95 -2.37 5.98
CA SER A 650 15.91 -1.25 6.92
C SER A 650 16.95 -1.35 8.03
N GLN A 651 17.63 -2.51 8.20
CA GLN A 651 18.68 -2.70 9.21
C GLN A 651 19.86 -1.76 8.96
N LYS A 652 20.34 -1.13 10.04
CA LYS A 652 21.53 -0.25 9.99
C LYS A 652 22.74 -1.03 9.51
N GLY A 653 23.56 -0.42 8.65
CA GLY A 653 24.76 -1.02 8.10
C GLY A 653 24.52 -1.92 6.88
N SER A 654 23.27 -2.25 6.54
CA SER A 654 22.98 -2.95 5.29
C SER A 654 23.15 -2.00 4.10
N LYS A 655 23.86 -2.42 3.07
CA LYS A 655 23.97 -1.68 1.80
C LYS A 655 22.61 -1.58 1.07
N HIS A 656 21.72 -2.55 1.32
CA HIS A 656 20.39 -2.61 0.71
C HIS A 656 19.37 -1.64 1.34
N ARG A 657 19.84 -0.70 2.15
CA ARG A 657 19.01 0.42 2.64
C ARG A 657 18.86 1.55 1.61
N THR A 658 19.81 1.66 0.68
CA THR A 658 19.94 2.83 -0.21
C THR A 658 20.31 2.48 -1.65
N ASP A 659 20.65 1.22 -1.93
CA ASP A 659 21.22 0.77 -3.21
C ASP A 659 20.26 0.94 -4.41
N GLN A 660 18.95 1.08 -4.17
CA GLN A 660 17.97 1.31 -5.23
C GLN A 660 17.60 2.80 -5.44
N LEU A 661 18.09 3.73 -4.60
CA LEU A 661 17.82 5.16 -4.76
C LEU A 661 18.33 5.73 -6.09
N LYS A 662 19.47 5.26 -6.57
CA LYS A 662 20.03 5.70 -7.87
C LYS A 662 19.09 5.31 -9.02
N PHE A 663 18.54 4.08 -9.01
CA PHE A 663 17.56 3.67 -10.01
C PHE A 663 16.32 4.56 -9.99
N TYR A 664 15.84 4.90 -8.78
CA TYR A 664 14.71 5.83 -8.62
C TYR A 664 15.02 7.21 -9.22
N SER A 665 16.18 7.80 -8.87
CA SER A 665 16.62 9.10 -9.39
C SER A 665 16.74 9.11 -10.92
N GLU A 666 17.25 8.02 -11.51
CA GLU A 666 17.45 7.87 -12.94
C GLU A 666 16.20 7.39 -13.71
N LYS A 667 15.05 7.21 -13.03
CA LYS A 667 13.79 6.71 -13.61
C LYS A 667 13.96 5.32 -14.25
N LYS A 668 14.67 4.42 -13.56
CA LYS A 668 14.96 3.05 -14.01
C LYS A 668 14.41 2.02 -13.04
N LEU A 669 14.10 0.85 -13.56
CA LEU A 669 13.83 -0.36 -12.80
C LEU A 669 14.98 -1.36 -13.04
N ARG A 670 15.13 -2.31 -12.11
CA ARG A 670 16.11 -3.40 -12.24
C ARG A 670 15.44 -4.68 -12.75
N PRO A 671 16.18 -5.58 -13.39
CA PRO A 671 15.63 -6.88 -13.79
C PRO A 671 15.26 -7.73 -12.58
N VAL A 672 14.24 -8.56 -12.76
CA VAL A 672 13.85 -9.60 -11.82
C VAL A 672 14.40 -10.94 -12.31
N TRP A 673 15.19 -11.60 -11.47
CA TRP A 673 15.72 -12.93 -11.74
C TRP A 673 14.85 -13.98 -11.03
N ARG A 674 14.37 -14.97 -11.80
CA ARG A 674 13.56 -16.07 -11.26
C ARG A 674 14.13 -17.44 -11.58
N ASP A 675 14.95 -17.53 -12.63
CA ASP A 675 15.67 -18.75 -12.97
C ASP A 675 16.86 -18.96 -12.02
N LYS A 676 17.04 -20.18 -11.51
CA LYS A 676 18.09 -20.48 -10.53
C LYS A 676 19.50 -20.26 -11.08
N GLU A 677 19.71 -20.43 -12.38
CA GLU A 677 20.99 -20.18 -13.04
C GLU A 677 21.28 -18.66 -13.10
N GLU A 678 20.29 -17.85 -13.47
CA GLU A 678 20.39 -16.39 -13.43
C GLU A 678 20.63 -15.86 -12.01
N ILE A 679 19.90 -16.37 -11.03
CA ILE A 679 20.08 -16.01 -9.61
C ILE A 679 21.52 -16.30 -9.17
N ASN A 680 22.09 -17.46 -9.53
CA ASN A 680 23.46 -17.81 -9.18
C ASN A 680 24.50 -16.91 -9.86
N GLN A 681 24.23 -16.34 -11.04
CA GLN A 681 25.12 -15.36 -11.70
C GLN A 681 25.16 -14.02 -10.96
N HIS A 682 24.11 -13.71 -10.18
CA HIS A 682 23.95 -12.48 -9.43
C HIS A 682 23.93 -12.73 -7.90
N LEU A 683 24.46 -13.88 -7.46
CA LEU A 683 24.45 -14.32 -6.07
C LEU A 683 25.40 -13.46 -5.22
N GLU A 684 24.87 -12.93 -4.14
CA GLU A 684 25.65 -12.25 -3.10
C GLU A 684 25.95 -13.18 -1.92
N LEU A 685 24.93 -13.90 -1.42
CA LEU A 685 25.04 -14.78 -0.28
C LEU A 685 24.15 -16.01 -0.44
N ARG A 686 24.62 -17.14 0.09
CA ARG A 686 23.87 -18.39 0.18
C ARG A 686 23.73 -18.80 1.64
N GLU A 687 22.53 -19.08 2.08
CA GLU A 687 22.25 -19.63 3.41
C GLU A 687 21.53 -20.97 3.29
N MET A 688 21.90 -21.91 4.16
CA MET A 688 21.24 -23.21 4.28
C MET A 688 20.59 -23.29 5.67
N LEU A 689 19.29 -23.36 5.73
CA LEU A 689 18.53 -23.41 6.97
C LEU A 689 17.99 -24.82 7.23
N SER A 690 17.91 -25.17 8.50
CA SER A 690 17.28 -26.42 8.95
C SER A 690 16.36 -26.11 10.12
N ARG A 691 15.09 -26.34 9.96
CA ARG A 691 14.12 -26.29 11.06
C ARG A 691 14.36 -27.51 11.95
N LYS A 692 14.64 -27.29 13.23
CA LYS A 692 14.89 -28.37 14.22
C LYS A 692 13.59 -28.91 14.80
#